data_076d0304d8007194bfbbeb73a2c63b03
#
_entry.id   076d0304d8007194bfbbeb73a2c63b03
#
_cell.length_a   1.000
_cell.length_b   1.000
_cell.length_c   1.000
_cell.angle_alpha   90.00
_cell.angle_beta   90.00
_cell.angle_gamma   90.00
#
_symmetry.space_group_name_H-M   'P 1'
#
loop_
_entity.id
_entity.type
_entity.pdbx_description
1 polymer ?
#
loop_
_entity_poly.entity_id
_entity_poly.type
_entity_poly.pdbx_seq_one_letter_code
_entity_poly.pdbx_strand_id
1 'polypeptide(L)'
;MNTTDLKEKNFEADIERYLITEGGYIKGNQDTYDKDRAIDMPVLISFIEKTQPKQWKRYVTKYGDKAEKQLYRVFQEDVDRYGLIYVLRKGISDVGINIKFCYFAPASMLNDELVANYDANILTVTRQFAYSKLNKNTIDMVLSLNGIPVVALELKNQITGQNVEDSKRQWRTDRDPKEPLFHFNNRILAYFGVDLYEVALTTELKKEKTFFIPFNQGSNGAGEVGGAGNPEREDGGYVTAYLWEKVLRRNMLLSILQRYLSRQEEEKLKIIIDKHGREKEITETSVKIIFPRYHQLDVVEKLVADTYYSNVLQSRCKEEARYDMAADEKAKYYSLKKPHGNNYLIQHSAGSGKSNSIAWLTYRLAELQNVEMKNMFNSVFVITDRRVLNKQLQSTILGFDHINGQIETITDSDDSKKLAKIINNDNTRIVITTLHRFPVIYKELTSRSGKRYAIIVDEAHSSQSGKSAEKLKAALADTDEALREYAEIEEIEAEELEKKKDALMEDLLAQGQHNNLYFYAFTATPKPKTLQTFGELAEEGENPEDNRYVAYHNYSMLQAIEEGFIKDVLKYYTTYETTYEIAKRIEADPSYEETPATRAIKAFHDNHQHVIAQKTAIIVEKFREVTLNAILGKAKAMVVCSSRAHAVRYFLEIKRYCQENNI
;
A
#
# COMPACT_ATOMS: atom_id res chain seq x y z
N MET A 1 19.20 -16.10 28.55
CA MET A 1 18.43 -17.28 28.08
C MET A 1 19.39 -18.42 27.84
N ASN A 2 19.06 -19.62 28.34
CA ASN A 2 19.92 -20.80 28.08
C ASN A 2 19.75 -21.20 26.61
N THR A 3 20.87 -21.51 25.95
CA THR A 3 20.92 -21.94 24.53
C THR A 3 20.08 -23.18 24.22
N THR A 4 19.60 -23.92 25.23
CA THR A 4 18.67 -25.06 25.11
C THR A 4 17.20 -24.64 24.88
N ASP A 5 16.83 -23.38 25.16
CA ASP A 5 15.44 -22.91 25.09
C ASP A 5 15.02 -22.42 23.68
N LEU A 6 15.96 -22.38 22.74
CA LEU A 6 15.72 -21.87 21.38
C LEU A 6 15.53 -22.98 20.32
N LYS A 7 15.04 -24.14 20.69
CA LYS A 7 14.68 -25.20 19.72
C LYS A 7 13.39 -24.80 18.98
N GLU A 8 13.25 -25.24 17.74
CA GLU A 8 12.08 -24.99 16.88
C GLU A 8 10.75 -25.28 17.61
N LYS A 9 10.70 -26.40 18.37
CA LYS A 9 9.54 -26.76 19.21
C LYS A 9 9.23 -25.74 20.31
N ASN A 10 10.24 -25.05 20.83
CA ASN A 10 10.04 -24.01 21.84
C ASN A 10 9.53 -22.73 21.16
N PHE A 11 10.05 -22.41 19.97
CA PHE A 11 9.59 -21.29 19.19
C PHE A 11 8.09 -21.41 18.82
N GLU A 12 7.68 -22.59 18.32
CA GLU A 12 6.25 -22.89 18.09
C GLU A 12 5.42 -22.77 19.38
N ALA A 13 5.94 -23.30 20.50
CA ALA A 13 5.23 -23.29 21.79
C ALA A 13 5.10 -21.87 22.34
N ASP A 14 6.07 -21.01 22.14
CA ASP A 14 6.03 -19.61 22.59
C ASP A 14 5.02 -18.81 21.81
N ILE A 15 4.94 -19.01 20.47
CA ILE A 15 3.91 -18.38 19.63
C ILE A 15 2.52 -18.86 20.02
N GLU A 16 2.32 -20.19 20.15
CA GLU A 16 1.03 -20.77 20.57
C GLU A 16 0.59 -20.18 21.93
N ARG A 17 1.50 -20.19 22.91
CA ARG A 17 1.24 -19.65 24.25
C ARG A 17 0.79 -18.19 24.17
N TYR A 18 1.55 -17.34 23.46
CA TYR A 18 1.20 -15.93 23.31
C TYR A 18 -0.17 -15.73 22.66
N LEU A 19 -0.44 -16.43 21.56
CA LEU A 19 -1.71 -16.32 20.85
C LEU A 19 -2.89 -16.75 21.74
N ILE A 20 -2.72 -17.75 22.62
CA ILE A 20 -3.76 -18.19 23.54
C ILE A 20 -3.93 -17.21 24.71
N THR A 21 -2.84 -16.73 25.32
CA THR A 21 -2.92 -15.90 26.53
C THR A 21 -3.24 -14.43 26.20
N GLU A 22 -2.70 -13.88 25.11
CA GLU A 22 -2.75 -12.47 24.77
C GLU A 22 -3.39 -12.21 23.40
N GLY A 23 -3.26 -13.17 22.46
CA GLY A 23 -3.68 -13.01 21.08
C GLY A 23 -5.18 -13.18 20.87
N GLY A 24 -5.92 -13.72 21.84
CA GLY A 24 -7.37 -13.95 21.75
C GLY A 24 -7.76 -15.22 20.98
N TYR A 25 -6.88 -16.22 20.98
CA TYR A 25 -7.13 -17.55 20.39
C TYR A 25 -7.41 -18.60 21.47
N ILE A 26 -8.02 -19.68 21.03
CA ILE A 26 -8.07 -20.92 21.80
C ILE A 26 -7.23 -21.99 21.12
N LYS A 27 -6.80 -22.98 21.87
CA LYS A 27 -6.06 -24.12 21.31
C LYS A 27 -7.00 -24.92 20.42
N GLY A 28 -6.56 -25.12 19.15
CA GLY A 28 -7.31 -25.90 18.17
C GLY A 28 -7.18 -27.40 18.41
N ASN A 29 -8.22 -28.13 18.00
CA ASN A 29 -8.26 -29.60 17.96
C ASN A 29 -8.45 -30.03 16.51
N GLN A 30 -7.79 -31.10 16.07
CA GLN A 30 -7.91 -31.64 14.72
C GLN A 30 -8.84 -32.86 14.63
N ASP A 31 -9.44 -33.31 15.76
CA ASP A 31 -10.26 -34.52 15.80
C ASP A 31 -11.49 -34.43 14.89
N THR A 32 -12.01 -33.21 14.72
CA THR A 32 -13.21 -32.90 13.93
C THR A 32 -12.89 -32.26 12.56
N TYR A 33 -11.61 -32.06 12.27
CA TYR A 33 -11.19 -31.46 10.99
C TYR A 33 -11.36 -32.42 9.81
N ASP A 34 -12.16 -32.01 8.84
CA ASP A 34 -12.37 -32.76 7.60
C ASP A 34 -11.30 -32.38 6.54
N LYS A 35 -10.37 -33.30 6.26
CA LYS A 35 -9.27 -33.08 5.32
C LYS A 35 -9.73 -32.98 3.87
N ASP A 36 -10.87 -33.57 3.49
CA ASP A 36 -11.42 -33.48 2.13
C ASP A 36 -12.06 -32.11 1.89
N ARG A 37 -12.70 -31.57 2.92
CA ARG A 37 -13.37 -30.27 2.90
C ARG A 37 -12.44 -29.14 3.29
N ALA A 38 -11.33 -29.46 3.94
CA ALA A 38 -10.39 -28.52 4.56
C ALA A 38 -11.10 -27.53 5.51
N ILE A 39 -11.96 -28.05 6.40
CA ILE A 39 -12.77 -27.25 7.33
C ILE A 39 -13.14 -28.10 8.56
N ASP A 40 -13.31 -27.46 9.70
CA ASP A 40 -13.90 -28.03 10.91
C ASP A 40 -15.39 -27.66 10.98
N MET A 41 -16.24 -28.55 10.43
CA MET A 41 -17.68 -28.30 10.32
C MET A 41 -18.36 -28.19 11.69
N PRO A 42 -18.07 -29.02 12.71
CA PRO A 42 -18.63 -28.89 14.05
C PRO A 42 -18.37 -27.51 14.68
N VAL A 43 -17.15 -26.96 14.54
CA VAL A 43 -16.84 -25.63 15.06
C VAL A 43 -17.62 -24.55 14.30
N LEU A 44 -17.72 -24.68 12.97
CA LEU A 44 -18.49 -23.75 12.15
C LEU A 44 -19.98 -23.75 12.51
N ILE A 45 -20.58 -24.93 12.67
CA ILE A 45 -21.99 -25.04 13.02
C ILE A 45 -22.25 -24.47 14.43
N SER A 46 -21.38 -24.76 15.40
CA SER A 46 -21.47 -24.19 16.75
C SER A 46 -21.45 -22.66 16.73
N PHE A 47 -20.62 -22.07 15.90
CA PHE A 47 -20.62 -20.61 15.69
C PHE A 47 -21.93 -20.10 15.08
N ILE A 48 -22.46 -20.78 14.05
CA ILE A 48 -23.71 -20.39 13.39
C ILE A 48 -24.89 -20.52 14.35
N GLU A 49 -24.97 -21.60 15.10
CA GLU A 49 -26.02 -21.83 16.10
C GLU A 49 -26.04 -20.76 17.20
N LYS A 50 -24.84 -20.37 17.67
CA LYS A 50 -24.68 -19.33 18.69
C LYS A 50 -25.08 -17.95 18.18
N THR A 51 -24.70 -17.60 16.96
CA THR A 51 -24.84 -16.22 16.41
C THR A 51 -26.12 -16.05 15.59
N GLN A 52 -26.66 -17.11 15.01
CA GLN A 52 -27.79 -17.09 14.07
C GLN A 52 -28.81 -18.20 14.32
N PRO A 53 -29.29 -18.39 15.59
CA PRO A 53 -30.12 -19.53 15.94
C PRO A 53 -31.45 -19.61 15.14
N LYS A 54 -32.02 -18.44 14.78
CA LYS A 54 -33.29 -18.39 14.00
C LYS A 54 -33.05 -18.87 12.56
N GLN A 55 -31.97 -18.41 11.92
CA GLN A 55 -31.60 -18.77 10.55
C GLN A 55 -31.25 -20.26 10.49
N TRP A 56 -30.43 -20.72 11.44
CA TRP A 56 -30.03 -22.12 11.49
C TRP A 56 -31.23 -23.05 11.71
N LYS A 57 -32.15 -22.73 12.65
CA LYS A 57 -33.35 -23.48 12.85
C LYS A 57 -34.22 -23.59 11.59
N ARG A 58 -34.39 -22.48 10.83
CA ARG A 58 -35.11 -22.49 9.56
C ARG A 58 -34.38 -23.39 8.54
N TYR A 59 -33.05 -23.35 8.50
CA TYR A 59 -32.22 -24.14 7.60
C TYR A 59 -32.37 -25.64 7.89
N VAL A 60 -32.24 -26.04 9.16
CA VAL A 60 -32.43 -27.41 9.61
C VAL A 60 -33.88 -27.90 9.39
N THR A 61 -34.87 -27.05 9.64
CA THR A 61 -36.28 -27.38 9.34
C THR A 61 -36.49 -27.70 7.85
N LYS A 62 -35.79 -27.02 6.96
CA LYS A 62 -35.89 -27.22 5.53
C LYS A 62 -35.16 -28.45 5.01
N TYR A 63 -33.96 -28.72 5.48
CA TYR A 63 -33.08 -29.75 4.92
C TYR A 63 -32.96 -31.00 5.78
N GLY A 64 -33.48 -30.98 7.05
CA GLY A 64 -33.36 -32.08 7.99
C GLY A 64 -31.92 -32.50 8.22
N ASP A 65 -31.66 -33.80 8.23
CA ASP A 65 -30.32 -34.39 8.44
C ASP A 65 -29.32 -34.03 7.34
N LYS A 66 -29.78 -33.45 6.24
CA LYS A 66 -28.92 -33.00 5.14
C LYS A 66 -28.46 -31.53 5.27
N ALA A 67 -28.88 -30.84 6.33
CA ALA A 67 -28.62 -29.41 6.50
C ALA A 67 -27.12 -29.07 6.47
N GLU A 68 -26.29 -29.81 7.19
CA GLU A 68 -24.82 -29.61 7.16
C GLU A 68 -24.23 -29.82 5.78
N LYS A 69 -24.59 -30.94 5.12
CA LYS A 69 -24.08 -31.23 3.78
C LYS A 69 -24.49 -30.18 2.75
N GLN A 70 -25.72 -29.67 2.87
CA GLN A 70 -26.24 -28.61 1.99
C GLN A 70 -25.53 -27.27 2.26
N LEU A 71 -25.35 -26.92 3.55
CA LEU A 71 -24.61 -25.71 3.94
C LEU A 71 -23.21 -25.72 3.34
N TYR A 72 -22.48 -26.82 3.49
CA TYR A 72 -21.13 -26.95 2.92
C TYR A 72 -21.16 -26.85 1.40
N ARG A 73 -22.12 -27.46 0.71
CA ARG A 73 -22.21 -27.40 -0.74
C ARG A 73 -22.38 -25.95 -1.21
N VAL A 74 -23.32 -25.20 -0.64
CA VAL A 74 -23.56 -23.81 -1.03
C VAL A 74 -22.38 -22.92 -0.65
N PHE A 75 -21.78 -23.13 0.51
CA PHE A 75 -20.55 -22.46 0.92
C PHE A 75 -19.44 -22.68 -0.09
N GLN A 76 -19.19 -23.91 -0.51
CA GLN A 76 -18.12 -24.24 -1.46
C GLN A 76 -18.41 -23.66 -2.86
N GLU A 77 -19.64 -23.73 -3.34
CA GLU A 77 -20.06 -23.12 -4.60
C GLU A 77 -19.82 -21.61 -4.63
N ASP A 78 -20.14 -20.91 -3.54
CA ASP A 78 -19.90 -19.46 -3.43
C ASP A 78 -18.40 -19.13 -3.27
N VAL A 79 -17.65 -19.96 -2.54
CA VAL A 79 -16.19 -19.82 -2.42
C VAL A 79 -15.51 -20.03 -3.77
N ASP A 80 -15.90 -21.04 -4.55
CA ASP A 80 -15.33 -21.29 -5.88
C ASP A 80 -15.65 -20.16 -6.86
N ARG A 81 -16.81 -19.52 -6.71
CA ARG A 81 -17.26 -18.45 -7.59
C ARG A 81 -16.69 -17.08 -7.22
N TYR A 82 -16.69 -16.74 -5.94
CA TYR A 82 -16.37 -15.38 -5.48
C TYR A 82 -15.09 -15.33 -4.63
N GLY A 83 -14.62 -16.46 -4.11
CA GLY A 83 -13.51 -16.60 -3.20
C GLY A 83 -13.91 -16.49 -1.72
N LEU A 84 -13.04 -17.03 -0.85
CA LEU A 84 -13.28 -17.07 0.60
C LEU A 84 -13.44 -15.68 1.21
N ILE A 85 -12.65 -14.70 0.78
CA ILE A 85 -12.73 -13.32 1.31
C ILE A 85 -14.14 -12.76 1.15
N TYR A 86 -14.76 -12.96 -0.03
CA TYR A 86 -16.13 -12.53 -0.28
C TYR A 86 -17.12 -13.22 0.66
N VAL A 87 -17.03 -14.56 0.78
CA VAL A 87 -17.92 -15.34 1.62
C VAL A 87 -17.81 -14.99 3.10
N LEU A 88 -16.60 -14.74 3.60
CA LEU A 88 -16.39 -14.25 4.97
C LEU A 88 -17.07 -12.89 5.23
N ARG A 89 -17.01 -11.98 4.23
CA ARG A 89 -17.60 -10.64 4.37
C ARG A 89 -19.11 -10.59 4.16
N LYS A 90 -19.63 -11.35 3.21
CA LYS A 90 -21.06 -11.28 2.82
C LYS A 90 -21.88 -12.40 3.37
N GLY A 91 -21.30 -13.57 3.64
CA GLY A 91 -22.03 -14.82 3.91
C GLY A 91 -22.53 -15.46 2.62
N ILE A 92 -23.43 -16.41 2.76
CA ILE A 92 -24.15 -17.09 1.66
C ILE A 92 -25.65 -16.81 1.76
N SER A 93 -26.34 -16.99 0.62
CA SER A 93 -27.81 -16.96 0.56
C SER A 93 -28.33 -18.24 -0.10
N ASP A 94 -29.06 -19.05 0.64
CA ASP A 94 -29.67 -20.26 0.15
C ASP A 94 -31.19 -20.23 0.42
N VAL A 95 -31.97 -20.19 -0.65
CA VAL A 95 -33.44 -20.22 -0.62
C VAL A 95 -34.04 -19.15 0.33
N GLY A 96 -33.49 -17.94 0.29
CA GLY A 96 -33.93 -16.82 1.12
C GLY A 96 -33.51 -16.90 2.58
N ILE A 97 -32.57 -17.78 2.92
CA ILE A 97 -31.92 -17.84 4.24
C ILE A 97 -30.49 -17.37 4.07
N ASN A 98 -30.13 -16.27 4.73
CA ASN A 98 -28.79 -15.72 4.73
C ASN A 98 -28.04 -16.26 5.95
N ILE A 99 -26.84 -16.81 5.73
CA ILE A 99 -25.95 -17.33 6.78
C ILE A 99 -24.59 -16.68 6.67
N LYS A 100 -24.08 -16.13 7.77
CA LYS A 100 -22.75 -15.55 7.90
C LYS A 100 -21.77 -16.53 8.51
N PHE A 101 -20.54 -16.51 8.02
CA PHE A 101 -19.45 -17.35 8.50
C PHE A 101 -18.48 -16.61 9.42
N CYS A 102 -18.61 -15.29 9.51
CA CYS A 102 -17.84 -14.43 10.38
C CYS A 102 -18.61 -13.14 10.66
N TYR A 103 -18.41 -12.55 11.82
CA TYR A 103 -18.82 -11.18 12.14
C TYR A 103 -17.58 -10.33 12.33
N PHE A 104 -17.52 -9.22 11.63
CA PHE A 104 -16.44 -8.24 11.76
C PHE A 104 -16.82 -7.15 12.77
N ALA A 105 -15.80 -6.37 13.19
CA ALA A 105 -16.02 -5.29 14.13
C ALA A 105 -17.10 -4.33 13.61
N PRO A 106 -18.17 -4.09 14.36
CA PRO A 106 -19.22 -3.18 13.94
C PRO A 106 -18.71 -1.75 13.89
N ALA A 107 -19.30 -0.94 13.01
CA ALA A 107 -18.97 0.48 12.92
C ALA A 107 -19.32 1.23 14.23
N SER A 108 -20.34 0.75 14.96
CA SER A 108 -20.76 1.30 16.25
C SER A 108 -20.81 0.24 17.33
N MET A 109 -20.20 0.51 18.48
CA MET A 109 -20.23 -0.35 19.66
C MET A 109 -21.54 -0.21 20.48
N LEU A 110 -22.49 0.60 20.02
CA LEU A 110 -23.79 0.82 20.68
C LEU A 110 -24.79 -0.31 20.43
N ASN A 111 -24.52 -1.20 19.49
CA ASN A 111 -25.38 -2.33 19.19
C ASN A 111 -24.82 -3.58 19.86
N ASP A 112 -25.34 -3.92 21.04
CA ASP A 112 -24.90 -5.04 21.86
C ASP A 112 -24.98 -6.39 21.11
N GLU A 113 -25.95 -6.58 20.22
CA GLU A 113 -26.09 -7.80 19.43
C GLU A 113 -24.95 -7.94 18.43
N LEU A 114 -24.57 -6.86 17.73
CA LEU A 114 -23.45 -6.88 16.78
C LEU A 114 -22.10 -7.07 17.50
N VAL A 115 -21.94 -6.47 18.66
CA VAL A 115 -20.74 -6.66 19.50
C VAL A 115 -20.67 -8.11 19.99
N ALA A 116 -21.76 -8.66 20.53
CA ALA A 116 -21.81 -10.05 20.98
C ALA A 116 -21.54 -11.05 19.83
N ASN A 117 -22.04 -10.78 18.64
CA ASN A 117 -21.77 -11.60 17.46
C ASN A 117 -20.29 -11.50 17.02
N TYR A 118 -19.68 -10.30 17.09
CA TYR A 118 -18.25 -10.13 16.85
C TYR A 118 -17.42 -10.91 17.86
N ASP A 119 -17.77 -10.83 19.14
CA ASP A 119 -17.07 -11.53 20.22
C ASP A 119 -17.26 -13.05 20.17
N ALA A 120 -18.33 -13.51 19.54
CA ALA A 120 -18.60 -14.94 19.36
C ALA A 120 -17.73 -15.62 18.31
N ASN A 121 -16.95 -14.87 17.48
CA ASN A 121 -15.99 -15.51 16.58
C ASN A 121 -15.00 -16.38 17.34
N ILE A 122 -14.77 -17.58 16.82
CA ILE A 122 -13.85 -18.57 17.38
C ILE A 122 -12.56 -18.57 16.56
N LEU A 123 -11.47 -18.07 17.14
CA LEU A 123 -10.15 -18.18 16.54
C LEU A 123 -9.39 -19.30 17.22
N THR A 124 -8.82 -20.21 16.42
CA THR A 124 -8.02 -21.33 16.93
C THR A 124 -6.61 -21.28 16.38
N VAL A 125 -5.64 -21.67 17.22
CA VAL A 125 -4.25 -21.93 16.82
C VAL A 125 -3.98 -23.44 16.99
N THR A 126 -3.51 -24.07 15.93
CA THR A 126 -3.22 -25.52 15.91
C THR A 126 -1.80 -25.75 15.41
N ARG A 127 -0.97 -26.41 16.26
CA ARG A 127 0.39 -26.80 15.90
C ARG A 127 0.41 -28.13 15.20
N GLN A 128 1.45 -28.36 14.37
CA GLN A 128 1.69 -29.62 13.66
C GLN A 128 0.43 -30.11 12.94
N PHE A 129 -0.15 -29.22 12.15
CA PHE A 129 -1.44 -29.40 11.51
C PHE A 129 -1.40 -30.44 10.38
N ALA A 130 -1.99 -31.60 10.60
CA ALA A 130 -2.07 -32.72 9.64
C ALA A 130 -3.18 -32.47 8.61
N TYR A 131 -2.84 -31.90 7.46
CA TYR A 131 -3.81 -31.44 6.47
C TYR A 131 -4.19 -32.45 5.39
N SER A 132 -3.28 -33.39 5.07
CA SER A 132 -3.44 -34.29 3.93
C SER A 132 -3.90 -35.69 4.33
N LYS A 133 -4.63 -36.37 3.42
CA LYS A 133 -4.87 -37.81 3.46
C LYS A 133 -3.82 -38.60 2.66
N LEU A 134 -3.10 -37.91 1.78
CA LEU A 134 -2.15 -38.51 0.84
C LEU A 134 -0.77 -38.75 1.46
N ASN A 135 -0.43 -37.96 2.47
CA ASN A 135 0.86 -38.00 3.14
C ASN A 135 0.72 -37.68 4.64
N LYS A 136 1.83 -37.78 5.39
CA LYS A 136 1.88 -37.48 6.82
C LYS A 136 2.48 -36.07 7.11
N ASN A 137 2.59 -35.22 6.10
CA ASN A 137 3.15 -33.90 6.27
C ASN A 137 2.24 -33.06 7.16
N THR A 138 2.86 -32.27 8.02
CA THR A 138 2.19 -31.30 8.89
C THR A 138 2.66 -29.88 8.54
N ILE A 139 1.81 -28.91 8.83
CA ILE A 139 2.19 -27.50 8.84
C ILE A 139 2.49 -27.14 10.29
N ASP A 140 3.56 -26.39 10.54
CA ASP A 140 4.00 -26.08 11.90
C ASP A 140 2.90 -25.38 12.70
N MET A 141 2.18 -24.42 12.08
CA MET A 141 1.06 -23.74 12.73
C MET A 141 -0.01 -23.30 11.73
N VAL A 142 -1.28 -23.51 12.07
CA VAL A 142 -2.45 -23.03 11.32
C VAL A 142 -3.38 -22.24 12.24
N LEU A 143 -3.80 -21.07 11.76
CA LEU A 143 -4.81 -20.24 12.42
C LEU A 143 -6.14 -20.39 11.67
N SER A 144 -7.20 -20.71 12.40
CA SER A 144 -8.53 -20.87 11.82
C SER A 144 -9.53 -19.89 12.43
N LEU A 145 -10.48 -19.45 11.63
CA LEU A 145 -11.60 -18.60 12.02
C LEU A 145 -12.90 -19.40 11.86
N ASN A 146 -13.60 -19.64 12.98
CA ASN A 146 -14.86 -20.39 13.01
C ASN A 146 -14.75 -21.75 12.30
N GLY A 147 -13.64 -22.46 12.51
CA GLY A 147 -13.35 -23.74 11.87
C GLY A 147 -12.80 -23.67 10.45
N ILE A 148 -12.67 -22.48 9.86
CA ILE A 148 -12.11 -22.28 8.50
C ILE A 148 -10.63 -21.87 8.63
N PRO A 149 -9.65 -22.66 8.14
CA PRO A 149 -8.24 -22.27 8.11
C PRO A 149 -8.03 -21.04 7.24
N VAL A 150 -7.38 -20.01 7.77
CA VAL A 150 -7.18 -18.72 7.06
C VAL A 150 -5.71 -18.29 6.97
N VAL A 151 -4.85 -18.71 7.88
CA VAL A 151 -3.42 -18.41 7.90
C VAL A 151 -2.62 -19.65 8.21
N ALA A 152 -1.48 -19.83 7.54
CA ALA A 152 -0.54 -20.92 7.79
C ALA A 152 0.88 -20.40 7.95
N LEU A 153 1.65 -20.98 8.89
CA LEU A 153 3.03 -20.61 9.19
C LEU A 153 3.92 -21.86 9.13
N GLU A 154 5.05 -21.74 8.45
CA GLU A 154 6.20 -22.65 8.54
C GLU A 154 7.31 -21.93 9.32
N LEU A 155 7.77 -22.53 10.40
CA LEU A 155 8.68 -21.94 11.36
C LEU A 155 10.05 -22.57 11.24
N LYS A 156 11.11 -21.77 11.29
CA LYS A 156 12.51 -22.25 11.24
C LYS A 156 13.32 -21.64 12.34
N ASN A 157 14.38 -22.35 12.72
CA ASN A 157 15.26 -21.91 13.78
C ASN A 157 16.73 -22.05 13.35
N GLN A 158 17.47 -20.95 13.32
CA GLN A 158 18.89 -20.93 12.93
C GLN A 158 19.79 -21.81 13.82
N ILE A 159 19.38 -22.09 15.05
CA ILE A 159 20.15 -23.01 15.93
C ILE A 159 20.17 -24.44 15.35
N THR A 160 19.14 -24.79 14.55
CA THR A 160 19.11 -26.06 13.81
C THR A 160 19.75 -25.96 12.42
N GLY A 161 20.32 -24.80 12.07
CA GLY A 161 20.93 -24.53 10.77
C GLY A 161 19.92 -24.21 9.66
N GLN A 162 18.66 -23.94 10.00
CA GLN A 162 17.59 -23.60 9.05
C GLN A 162 17.17 -22.14 9.21
N ASN A 163 16.72 -21.53 8.12
CA ASN A 163 16.30 -20.12 8.06
C ASN A 163 15.03 -19.94 7.22
N VAL A 164 14.63 -18.68 6.99
CA VAL A 164 13.42 -18.33 6.23
C VAL A 164 13.42 -18.88 4.79
N GLU A 165 14.59 -19.05 4.15
CA GLU A 165 14.69 -19.65 2.83
C GLU A 165 14.31 -21.14 2.83
N ASP A 166 14.63 -21.86 3.91
CA ASP A 166 14.20 -23.25 4.09
C ASP A 166 12.69 -23.35 4.23
N SER A 167 12.05 -22.41 4.94
CA SER A 167 10.58 -22.36 5.00
C SER A 167 9.97 -22.05 3.63
N LYS A 168 10.54 -21.10 2.87
CA LYS A 168 10.09 -20.81 1.49
C LYS A 168 10.25 -22.03 0.56
N ARG A 169 11.37 -22.78 0.71
CA ARG A 169 11.59 -24.02 -0.02
C ARG A 169 10.52 -25.05 0.33
N GLN A 170 10.23 -25.25 1.62
CA GLN A 170 9.21 -26.18 2.10
C GLN A 170 7.82 -25.86 1.53
N TRP A 171 7.43 -24.58 1.49
CA TRP A 171 6.20 -24.14 0.84
C TRP A 171 6.17 -24.44 -0.68
N ARG A 172 7.32 -24.34 -1.36
CA ARG A 172 7.41 -24.60 -2.80
C ARG A 172 7.38 -26.10 -3.14
N THR A 173 8.09 -26.91 -2.37
CA THR A 173 8.36 -28.33 -2.72
C THR A 173 7.42 -29.29 -2.03
N ASP A 174 7.09 -29.07 -0.75
CA ASP A 174 6.42 -30.07 0.08
C ASP A 174 4.91 -29.84 0.18
N ARG A 175 4.42 -28.72 -0.35
CA ARG A 175 3.00 -28.34 -0.31
C ARG A 175 2.42 -28.36 -1.72
N ASP A 176 1.55 -29.33 -2.01
CA ASP A 176 0.90 -29.41 -3.32
C ASP A 176 -0.30 -28.44 -3.39
N PRO A 177 -0.28 -27.44 -4.29
CA PRO A 177 -1.41 -26.53 -4.48
C PRO A 177 -2.73 -27.20 -4.86
N LYS A 178 -2.73 -28.47 -5.20
CA LYS A 178 -3.93 -29.26 -5.52
C LYS A 178 -4.62 -29.83 -4.27
N GLU A 179 -3.99 -29.80 -3.12
CA GLU A 179 -4.63 -30.20 -1.87
C GLU A 179 -5.73 -29.19 -1.50
N PRO A 180 -6.88 -29.64 -0.96
CA PRO A 180 -8.03 -28.76 -0.68
C PRO A 180 -7.69 -27.55 0.17
N LEU A 181 -6.76 -27.70 1.12
CA LEU A 181 -6.31 -26.62 2.01
C LEU A 181 -5.58 -25.49 1.25
N PHE A 182 -4.90 -25.82 0.16
CA PHE A 182 -4.03 -24.89 -0.58
C PHE A 182 -4.65 -24.32 -1.86
N HIS A 183 -5.90 -24.68 -2.17
CA HIS A 183 -6.59 -24.07 -3.30
C HIS A 183 -6.66 -22.54 -3.13
N PHE A 184 -6.25 -21.84 -4.18
CA PHE A 184 -6.16 -20.37 -4.16
C PHE A 184 -7.49 -19.72 -3.78
N ASN A 185 -7.45 -18.80 -2.80
CA ASN A 185 -8.61 -18.06 -2.29
C ASN A 185 -9.77 -18.95 -1.82
N ASN A 186 -9.48 -20.16 -1.36
CA ASN A 186 -10.49 -21.13 -0.96
C ASN A 186 -10.44 -21.41 0.55
N ARG A 187 -9.22 -21.47 1.12
CA ARG A 187 -8.97 -21.66 2.56
C ARG A 187 -7.87 -20.68 2.99
N ILE A 188 -6.62 -21.11 3.05
CA ILE A 188 -5.52 -20.26 3.49
C ILE A 188 -5.39 -19.03 2.57
N LEU A 189 -5.44 -17.85 3.17
CA LEU A 189 -5.34 -16.55 2.51
C LEU A 189 -3.94 -15.93 2.62
N ALA A 190 -3.15 -16.40 3.59
CA ALA A 190 -1.77 -15.96 3.80
C ALA A 190 -0.91 -17.12 4.31
N TYR A 191 0.24 -17.31 3.68
CA TYR A 191 1.26 -18.29 4.01
C TYR A 191 2.50 -17.54 4.47
N PHE A 192 2.93 -17.76 5.70
CA PHE A 192 4.13 -17.16 6.27
C PHE A 192 5.26 -18.17 6.36
N GLY A 193 6.46 -17.76 5.98
CA GLY A 193 7.71 -18.39 6.36
C GLY A 193 8.37 -17.51 7.40
N VAL A 194 8.70 -18.07 8.57
CA VAL A 194 9.19 -17.29 9.72
C VAL A 194 10.40 -17.97 10.30
N ASP A 195 11.45 -17.20 10.56
CA ASP A 195 12.53 -17.61 11.42
C ASP A 195 12.72 -16.61 12.58
N LEU A 196 13.82 -16.68 13.29
CA LEU A 196 14.08 -15.79 14.45
C LEU A 196 14.31 -14.33 14.03
N TYR A 197 14.67 -14.06 12.77
CA TYR A 197 15.10 -12.75 12.27
C TYR A 197 14.23 -12.18 11.16
N GLU A 198 13.59 -13.06 10.35
CA GLU A 198 12.89 -12.64 9.14
C GLU A 198 11.52 -13.29 8.99
N VAL A 199 10.64 -12.57 8.31
CA VAL A 199 9.30 -13.03 7.91
C VAL A 199 9.13 -12.86 6.40
N ALA A 200 8.67 -13.92 5.74
CA ALA A 200 8.27 -13.91 4.33
C ALA A 200 6.79 -14.26 4.19
N LEU A 201 6.13 -13.69 3.20
CA LEU A 201 4.69 -13.83 2.98
C LEU A 201 4.40 -14.18 1.51
N THR A 202 3.47 -15.10 1.29
CA THR A 202 2.78 -15.26 0.01
C THR A 202 1.28 -15.50 0.21
N THR A 203 0.48 -15.17 -0.79
CA THR A 203 -0.98 -15.40 -0.79
C THR A 203 -1.39 -16.53 -1.73
N GLU A 204 -0.43 -17.11 -2.46
CA GLU A 204 -0.71 -18.18 -3.43
C GLU A 204 0.49 -19.12 -3.57
N LEU A 205 0.24 -20.43 -3.54
CA LEU A 205 1.26 -21.44 -3.79
C LEU A 205 1.21 -21.87 -5.27
N LYS A 206 2.37 -21.81 -5.93
CA LYS A 206 2.59 -22.19 -7.36
C LYS A 206 3.80 -23.08 -7.54
N LYS A 207 4.08 -23.93 -6.55
CA LYS A 207 5.31 -24.74 -6.50
C LYS A 207 6.54 -23.85 -6.66
N GLU A 208 7.50 -24.20 -7.51
CA GLU A 208 8.72 -23.41 -7.74
C GLU A 208 8.48 -21.95 -8.15
N LYS A 209 7.31 -21.64 -8.73
CA LYS A 209 6.91 -20.29 -9.13
C LYS A 209 6.28 -19.47 -8.01
N THR A 210 6.21 -20.03 -6.80
CA THR A 210 5.70 -19.29 -5.64
C THR A 210 6.61 -18.12 -5.31
N PHE A 211 6.05 -16.92 -5.36
CA PHE A 211 6.76 -15.68 -5.05
C PHE A 211 6.47 -15.26 -3.61
N PHE A 212 7.52 -15.06 -2.84
CA PHE A 212 7.44 -14.54 -1.48
C PHE A 212 7.89 -13.09 -1.44
N ILE A 213 7.18 -12.28 -0.68
CA ILE A 213 7.54 -10.91 -0.36
C ILE A 213 8.08 -10.84 1.07
N PRO A 214 9.10 -10.00 1.35
CA PRO A 214 9.50 -9.69 2.72
C PRO A 214 8.34 -9.05 3.48
N PHE A 215 8.18 -9.46 4.73
CA PHE A 215 7.15 -8.91 5.63
C PHE A 215 7.80 -8.34 6.90
N ASN A 216 8.95 -7.69 6.74
CA ASN A 216 9.79 -7.16 7.83
C ASN A 216 9.45 -5.70 8.13
N GLN A 217 9.87 -5.24 9.32
CA GLN A 217 9.61 -3.87 9.79
C GLN A 217 10.55 -2.85 9.16
N GLY A 218 11.75 -3.26 8.77
CA GLY A 218 12.89 -2.41 8.48
C GLY A 218 13.92 -2.46 9.63
N SER A 219 15.21 -2.25 9.32
CA SER A 219 16.31 -2.43 10.29
C SER A 219 16.18 -1.57 11.55
N ASN A 220 15.55 -0.41 11.46
CA ASN A 220 15.36 0.53 12.57
C ASN A 220 13.90 0.56 13.08
N GLY A 221 13.05 -0.33 12.57
CA GLY A 221 11.63 -0.39 12.91
C GLY A 221 10.73 0.29 11.89
N ALA A 222 9.45 -0.01 11.99
CA ALA A 222 8.45 0.48 11.03
C ALA A 222 8.26 1.98 11.11
N GLY A 223 8.40 2.63 9.97
CA GLY A 223 8.27 4.07 9.84
C GLY A 223 9.57 4.84 10.03
N GLU A 224 10.64 4.17 10.45
CA GLU A 224 11.95 4.79 10.64
C GLU A 224 12.82 4.65 9.38
N VAL A 225 13.81 5.54 9.27
CA VAL A 225 14.78 5.49 8.16
C VAL A 225 15.77 4.35 8.41
N GLY A 226 15.82 3.37 7.51
CA GLY A 226 16.71 2.20 7.65
C GLY A 226 16.74 1.36 6.39
N GLY A 227 17.39 0.19 6.48
CA GLY A 227 17.43 -0.88 5.47
C GLY A 227 16.37 -1.95 5.73
N ALA A 228 16.53 -3.11 5.08
CA ALA A 228 15.69 -4.29 5.29
C ALA A 228 15.94 -4.94 6.67
N GLY A 229 15.10 -5.90 7.04
CA GLY A 229 15.21 -6.68 8.28
C GLY A 229 14.30 -6.18 9.39
N ASN A 230 14.65 -6.51 10.61
CA ASN A 230 13.91 -6.16 11.83
C ASN A 230 14.86 -5.61 12.88
N PRO A 231 14.46 -4.65 13.72
CA PRO A 231 15.31 -4.12 14.77
C PRO A 231 15.50 -5.13 15.91
N GLU A 232 16.62 -5.07 16.58
CA GLU A 232 16.79 -5.76 17.86
C GLU A 232 15.79 -5.26 18.89
N ARG A 233 15.35 -6.17 19.75
CA ARG A 233 14.41 -5.84 20.83
C ARG A 233 15.15 -5.60 22.13
N GLU A 234 14.78 -4.55 22.85
CA GLU A 234 15.35 -4.21 24.15
C GLU A 234 15.07 -5.31 25.22
N ASP A 235 13.95 -6.02 25.10
CA ASP A 235 13.58 -7.11 26.00
C ASP A 235 14.28 -8.44 25.67
N GLY A 236 15.12 -8.49 24.63
CA GLY A 236 15.81 -9.70 24.17
C GLY A 236 14.88 -10.78 23.59
N GLY A 237 13.63 -10.42 23.27
CA GLY A 237 12.66 -11.31 22.63
C GLY A 237 12.93 -11.52 21.15
N TYR A 238 12.09 -12.32 20.51
CA TYR A 238 12.17 -12.57 19.05
C TYR A 238 11.93 -11.29 18.27
N VAL A 239 12.81 -10.92 17.36
CA VAL A 239 12.66 -9.72 16.53
C VAL A 239 11.46 -9.84 15.56
N THR A 240 11.02 -11.07 15.27
CA THR A 240 9.84 -11.39 14.46
C THR A 240 8.54 -11.44 15.26
N ALA A 241 8.58 -11.17 16.57
CA ALA A 241 7.42 -11.27 17.46
C ALA A 241 6.26 -10.32 17.07
N TYR A 242 6.55 -9.21 16.38
CA TYR A 242 5.50 -8.31 15.87
C TYR A 242 4.45 -9.05 15.01
N LEU A 243 4.83 -10.19 14.38
CA LEU A 243 3.89 -10.98 13.59
C LEU A 243 2.74 -11.49 14.45
N TRP A 244 3.01 -12.13 15.59
CA TRP A 244 1.96 -12.67 16.47
C TRP A 244 1.53 -11.69 17.56
N GLU A 245 2.40 -10.77 17.97
CA GLU A 245 2.09 -9.75 18.97
C GLU A 245 1.23 -8.59 18.45
N LYS A 246 1.27 -8.33 17.13
CA LYS A 246 0.51 -7.23 16.50
C LYS A 246 -0.38 -7.72 15.36
N VAL A 247 0.21 -8.36 14.32
CA VAL A 247 -0.47 -8.66 13.05
C VAL A 247 -1.50 -9.78 13.18
N LEU A 248 -1.13 -10.87 13.84
CA LEU A 248 -1.97 -12.07 13.96
C LEU A 248 -2.85 -12.07 15.22
N ARG A 249 -2.80 -11.02 16.06
CA ARG A 249 -3.80 -10.91 17.15
C ARG A 249 -5.20 -10.87 16.58
N ARG A 250 -6.15 -11.48 17.32
CA ARG A 250 -7.55 -11.63 16.94
C ARG A 250 -8.14 -10.39 16.25
N ASN A 251 -8.08 -9.23 16.90
CA ASN A 251 -8.72 -8.02 16.38
C ASN A 251 -8.04 -7.51 15.11
N MET A 252 -6.70 -7.60 15.04
CA MET A 252 -5.95 -7.18 13.85
C MET A 252 -6.16 -8.15 12.69
N LEU A 253 -6.12 -9.47 12.92
CA LEU A 253 -6.41 -10.45 11.87
C LEU A 253 -7.83 -10.27 11.31
N LEU A 254 -8.83 -10.09 12.16
CA LEU A 254 -10.20 -9.80 11.70
C LEU A 254 -10.28 -8.48 10.94
N SER A 255 -9.54 -7.45 11.37
CA SER A 255 -9.45 -6.18 10.62
C SER A 255 -8.78 -6.37 9.25
N ILE A 256 -7.72 -7.18 9.16
CA ILE A 256 -7.05 -7.50 7.90
C ILE A 256 -8.03 -8.22 6.95
N LEU A 257 -8.74 -9.24 7.43
CA LEU A 257 -9.74 -9.97 6.65
C LEU A 257 -10.89 -9.07 6.19
N GLN A 258 -11.31 -8.12 7.02
CA GLN A 258 -12.40 -7.19 6.72
C GLN A 258 -11.99 -6.10 5.72
N ARG A 259 -10.83 -5.45 5.93
CA ARG A 259 -10.52 -4.13 5.35
C ARG A 259 -9.31 -4.09 4.44
N TYR A 260 -8.33 -4.98 4.65
CA TYR A 260 -7.05 -4.90 3.96
C TYR A 260 -6.92 -5.89 2.80
N LEU A 261 -7.42 -7.12 2.95
CA LEU A 261 -7.35 -8.08 1.85
C LEU A 261 -8.21 -7.60 0.67
N SER A 262 -7.62 -7.59 -0.51
CA SER A 262 -8.34 -7.27 -1.73
C SER A 262 -8.05 -8.29 -2.84
N ARG A 263 -9.11 -8.63 -3.60
CA ARG A 263 -9.01 -9.42 -4.80
C ARG A 263 -8.82 -8.45 -5.97
N GLN A 264 -7.69 -8.56 -6.66
CA GLN A 264 -7.38 -7.75 -7.84
C GLN A 264 -7.30 -8.62 -9.08
N GLU A 265 -7.89 -8.14 -10.16
CA GLU A 265 -7.78 -8.74 -11.48
C GLU A 265 -6.74 -7.97 -12.29
N GLU A 266 -5.80 -8.69 -12.87
CA GLU A 266 -4.75 -8.16 -13.72
C GLU A 266 -4.88 -8.77 -15.12
N GLU A 267 -5.11 -7.94 -16.09
CA GLU A 267 -5.11 -8.35 -17.49
C GLU A 267 -3.69 -8.29 -18.05
N LYS A 268 -3.21 -9.42 -18.57
CA LYS A 268 -1.91 -9.53 -19.24
C LYS A 268 -2.10 -9.88 -20.68
N LEU A 269 -1.55 -9.07 -21.56
CA LEU A 269 -1.41 -9.44 -22.97
C LEU A 269 -0.36 -10.54 -23.10
N LYS A 270 -0.76 -11.67 -23.64
CA LYS A 270 0.10 -12.82 -23.92
C LYS A 270 0.08 -13.10 -25.41
N ILE A 271 1.27 -13.16 -26.00
CA ILE A 271 1.42 -13.56 -27.39
C ILE A 271 1.49 -15.09 -27.42
N ILE A 272 0.55 -15.73 -28.08
CA ILE A 272 0.59 -17.17 -28.35
C ILE A 272 0.79 -17.40 -29.85
N ILE A 273 1.51 -18.49 -30.18
CA ILE A 273 1.64 -18.91 -31.56
C ILE A 273 0.50 -19.89 -31.84
N ASP A 274 -0.34 -19.57 -32.81
CA ASP A 274 -1.45 -20.44 -33.23
C ASP A 274 -0.94 -21.72 -33.95
N LYS A 275 -1.86 -22.64 -34.24
CA LYS A 275 -1.53 -23.91 -34.95
C LYS A 275 -0.96 -23.70 -36.37
N HIS A 276 -1.01 -22.49 -36.87
CA HIS A 276 -0.51 -22.09 -38.20
C HIS A 276 0.77 -21.25 -38.12
N GLY A 277 1.40 -21.16 -36.93
CA GLY A 277 2.63 -20.38 -36.72
C GLY A 277 2.44 -18.87 -36.64
N ARG A 278 1.19 -18.36 -36.54
CA ARG A 278 0.89 -16.93 -36.44
C ARG A 278 0.82 -16.46 -34.99
N GLU A 279 1.44 -15.34 -34.73
CA GLU A 279 1.32 -14.68 -33.43
C GLU A 279 -0.11 -14.15 -33.24
N LYS A 280 -0.74 -14.53 -32.13
CA LYS A 280 -2.04 -14.04 -31.71
C LYS A 280 -1.91 -13.46 -30.30
N GLU A 281 -2.34 -12.21 -30.16
CA GLU A 281 -2.47 -11.59 -28.83
C GLU A 281 -3.73 -12.11 -28.15
N ILE A 282 -3.57 -12.64 -26.94
CA ILE A 282 -4.68 -12.99 -26.06
C ILE A 282 -4.54 -12.23 -24.75
N THR A 283 -5.67 -11.79 -24.23
CA THR A 283 -5.72 -11.23 -22.87
C THR A 283 -5.96 -12.37 -21.88
N GLU A 284 -4.99 -12.59 -21.00
CA GLU A 284 -5.11 -13.54 -19.89
C GLU A 284 -5.40 -12.74 -18.61
N THR A 285 -6.58 -12.98 -18.02
CA THR A 285 -6.93 -12.37 -16.73
C THR A 285 -6.38 -13.25 -15.62
N SER A 286 -5.51 -12.70 -14.78
CA SER A 286 -5.01 -13.34 -13.58
C SER A 286 -5.59 -12.66 -12.33
N VAL A 287 -6.03 -13.46 -11.36
CA VAL A 287 -6.53 -12.98 -10.08
C VAL A 287 -5.41 -13.06 -9.05
N LYS A 288 -5.24 -12.02 -8.26
CA LYS A 288 -4.31 -11.98 -7.12
C LYS A 288 -5.05 -11.53 -5.86
N ILE A 289 -4.63 -12.08 -4.73
CA ILE A 289 -4.99 -11.54 -3.42
C ILE A 289 -3.86 -10.64 -2.96
N ILE A 290 -4.19 -9.40 -2.68
CA ILE A 290 -3.25 -8.43 -2.10
C ILE A 290 -3.41 -8.47 -0.58
N PHE A 291 -2.34 -8.85 0.09
CA PHE A 291 -2.15 -8.70 1.53
C PHE A 291 -1.26 -7.48 1.75
N PRO A 292 -1.53 -6.60 2.72
CA PRO A 292 -0.67 -5.43 2.96
C PRO A 292 0.75 -5.87 3.37
N ARG A 293 1.77 -5.20 2.85
CA ARG A 293 3.13 -5.33 3.41
C ARG A 293 3.17 -4.68 4.80
N TYR A 294 4.14 -5.05 5.63
CA TYR A 294 4.15 -4.59 7.01
C TYR A 294 4.12 -3.05 7.13
N HIS A 295 4.99 -2.34 6.40
CA HIS A 295 5.01 -0.87 6.43
C HIS A 295 3.70 -0.23 5.94
N GLN A 296 2.97 -0.88 5.04
CA GLN A 296 1.66 -0.40 4.56
C GLN A 296 0.58 -0.54 5.64
N LEU A 297 0.59 -1.68 6.35
CA LEU A 297 -0.31 -1.93 7.48
C LEU A 297 0.00 -0.96 8.62
N ASP A 298 1.30 -0.83 8.98
CA ASP A 298 1.76 0.00 10.08
C ASP A 298 1.42 1.48 9.87
N VAL A 299 1.71 2.03 8.69
CA VAL A 299 1.40 3.44 8.40
C VAL A 299 -0.09 3.75 8.47
N VAL A 300 -0.94 2.87 7.93
CA VAL A 300 -2.39 3.10 7.95
C VAL A 300 -2.93 3.04 9.37
N GLU A 301 -2.55 2.01 10.15
CA GLU A 301 -3.00 1.87 11.53
C GLU A 301 -2.47 3.01 12.42
N LYS A 302 -1.21 3.42 12.27
CA LYS A 302 -0.65 4.58 13.00
C LYS A 302 -1.39 5.87 12.67
N LEU A 303 -1.61 6.17 11.38
CA LEU A 303 -2.32 7.39 10.97
C LEU A 303 -3.75 7.43 11.48
N VAL A 304 -4.48 6.30 11.40
CA VAL A 304 -5.86 6.23 11.90
C VAL A 304 -5.91 6.41 13.41
N ALA A 305 -5.01 5.75 14.15
CA ALA A 305 -4.93 5.86 15.61
C ALA A 305 -4.57 7.28 16.04
N ASP A 306 -3.54 7.88 15.44
CA ASP A 306 -3.10 9.24 15.79
C ASP A 306 -4.16 10.29 15.43
N THR A 307 -4.82 10.13 14.29
CA THR A 307 -5.95 10.98 13.89
C THR A 307 -7.09 10.91 14.90
N TYR A 308 -7.44 9.70 15.36
CA TYR A 308 -8.47 9.50 16.39
C TYR A 308 -8.06 10.16 17.71
N TYR A 309 -6.87 9.85 18.23
CA TYR A 309 -6.39 10.35 19.51
C TYR A 309 -6.18 11.86 19.51
N SER A 310 -5.63 12.44 18.44
CA SER A 310 -5.50 13.89 18.30
C SER A 310 -6.85 14.60 18.39
N ASN A 311 -7.90 14.02 17.80
CA ASN A 311 -9.25 14.58 17.88
C ASN A 311 -9.85 14.47 19.29
N VAL A 312 -9.69 13.30 19.94
CA VAL A 312 -10.15 13.08 21.32
C VAL A 312 -9.45 14.03 22.28
N LEU A 313 -8.12 14.17 22.16
CA LEU A 313 -7.34 15.09 22.99
C LEU A 313 -7.74 16.54 22.77
N GLN A 314 -7.90 16.98 21.50
CA GLN A 314 -8.38 18.33 21.20
C GLN A 314 -9.78 18.61 21.77
N SER A 315 -10.65 17.62 21.77
CA SER A 315 -11.99 17.74 22.33
C SER A 315 -11.95 17.82 23.87
N ARG A 316 -11.17 16.96 24.52
CA ARG A 316 -10.96 16.94 25.97
C ARG A 316 -10.21 18.18 26.47
N CYS A 317 -9.14 18.59 25.78
CA CYS A 317 -8.41 19.81 26.16
C CYS A 317 -9.27 21.07 26.07
N LYS A 318 -10.24 21.13 25.15
CA LYS A 318 -11.22 22.23 25.13
C LYS A 318 -12.18 22.22 26.32
N GLU A 319 -12.49 21.04 26.85
CA GLU A 319 -13.34 20.90 28.05
C GLU A 319 -12.52 20.99 29.33
N GLU A 320 -11.33 20.42 29.40
CA GLU A 320 -10.46 20.35 30.57
C GLU A 320 -9.60 21.62 30.74
N ALA A 321 -9.23 22.34 29.67
CA ALA A 321 -8.55 23.64 29.75
C ALA A 321 -9.38 24.73 30.44
N ARG A 322 -10.66 24.43 30.70
CA ARG A 322 -11.47 25.22 31.64
C ARG A 322 -11.18 24.92 33.13
N TYR A 323 -10.48 23.82 33.43
CA TYR A 323 -10.37 23.30 34.80
C TYR A 323 -8.98 22.75 35.21
N ASP A 324 -7.99 22.56 34.30
CA ASP A 324 -6.70 21.98 34.67
C ASP A 324 -5.52 22.46 33.79
N MET A 325 -4.50 23.05 34.47
CA MET A 325 -3.26 23.57 33.85
C MET A 325 -2.39 22.45 33.21
N ALA A 326 -2.51 21.20 33.67
CA ALA A 326 -1.75 20.08 33.12
C ALA A 326 -2.25 19.66 31.70
N ALA A 327 -3.52 19.95 31.38
CA ALA A 327 -4.07 19.72 30.05
C ALA A 327 -3.52 20.73 29.04
N ASP A 328 -3.20 21.94 29.49
CA ASP A 328 -2.64 22.99 28.63
C ASP A 328 -1.18 22.71 28.27
N GLU A 329 -0.39 22.08 29.15
CA GLU A 329 0.98 21.65 28.86
C GLU A 329 1.02 20.47 27.84
N LYS A 330 0.09 19.52 27.93
CA LYS A 330 -0.05 18.44 26.96
C LYS A 330 -0.49 18.97 25.58
N ALA A 331 -1.47 19.88 25.54
CA ALA A 331 -1.89 20.53 24.31
C ALA A 331 -0.76 21.33 23.67
N LYS A 332 0.06 21.99 24.50
CA LYS A 332 1.24 22.74 24.08
C LYS A 332 2.35 21.82 23.56
N TYR A 333 2.59 20.68 24.20
CA TYR A 333 3.52 19.66 23.73
C TYR A 333 3.13 19.10 22.36
N TYR A 334 1.84 18.76 22.15
CA TYR A 334 1.35 18.29 20.85
C TYR A 334 1.39 19.38 19.77
N SER A 335 1.13 20.64 20.12
CA SER A 335 1.21 21.77 19.19
C SER A 335 2.66 22.09 18.80
N LEU A 336 3.63 21.87 19.69
CA LEU A 336 5.06 22.02 19.40
C LEU A 336 5.58 20.91 18.49
N LYS A 337 5.12 19.68 18.70
CA LYS A 337 5.53 18.53 17.87
C LYS A 337 4.95 18.59 16.45
N LYS A 338 3.76 19.18 16.30
CA LYS A 338 3.08 19.37 15.00
C LYS A 338 2.74 20.85 14.79
N PRO A 339 3.75 21.69 14.46
CA PRO A 339 3.57 23.15 14.34
C PRO A 339 2.54 23.54 13.26
N HIS A 340 2.27 22.61 12.31
CA HIS A 340 1.35 22.82 11.18
C HIS A 340 -0.01 22.09 11.36
N GLY A 341 -0.39 21.72 12.58
CA GLY A 341 -1.70 21.16 12.90
C GLY A 341 -1.85 19.69 12.49
N ASN A 342 -2.98 19.34 11.84
CA ASN A 342 -3.32 17.95 11.50
C ASN A 342 -2.71 17.51 10.16
N ASN A 343 -1.42 17.79 9.96
CA ASN A 343 -0.69 17.44 8.74
C ASN A 343 0.22 16.26 8.99
N TYR A 344 0.26 15.33 8.04
CA TYR A 344 1.08 14.12 8.08
C TYR A 344 1.84 13.97 6.77
N LEU A 345 3.15 13.79 6.85
CA LEU A 345 4.00 13.48 5.71
C LEU A 345 4.40 12.02 5.72
N ILE A 346 4.08 11.30 4.66
CA ILE A 346 4.42 9.89 4.49
C ILE A 346 5.46 9.80 3.37
N GLN A 347 6.71 9.53 3.74
CA GLN A 347 7.81 9.38 2.81
C GLN A 347 8.02 7.90 2.48
N HIS A 348 7.36 7.44 1.44
CA HIS A 348 7.50 6.08 0.94
C HIS A 348 8.12 6.06 -0.46
N SER A 349 9.23 5.34 -0.62
CA SER A 349 9.98 5.25 -1.87
C SER A 349 9.14 4.68 -3.04
N ALA A 350 9.67 4.78 -4.26
CA ALA A 350 9.15 4.04 -5.39
C ALA A 350 9.10 2.54 -5.07
N GLY A 351 8.14 1.81 -5.62
CA GLY A 351 7.97 0.38 -5.34
C GLY A 351 7.36 0.03 -3.97
N SER A 352 7.13 1.01 -3.08
CA SER A 352 6.49 0.79 -1.77
C SER A 352 5.02 0.39 -1.84
N GLY A 353 4.36 0.59 -2.99
CA GLY A 353 2.91 0.35 -3.14
C GLY A 353 2.05 1.45 -2.51
N LYS A 354 2.45 2.71 -2.59
CA LYS A 354 1.74 3.90 -2.08
C LYS A 354 0.24 3.89 -2.40
N SER A 355 -0.13 3.53 -3.63
CA SER A 355 -1.53 3.51 -4.06
C SER A 355 -2.42 2.61 -3.20
N ASN A 356 -1.91 1.45 -2.75
CA ASN A 356 -2.64 0.57 -1.85
C ASN A 356 -2.76 1.20 -0.45
N SER A 357 -1.68 1.78 0.08
CA SER A 357 -1.72 2.49 1.38
C SER A 357 -2.72 3.64 1.36
N ILE A 358 -2.74 4.43 0.28
CA ILE A 358 -3.72 5.50 0.06
C ILE A 358 -5.14 4.95 0.02
N ALA A 359 -5.39 3.86 -0.72
CA ALA A 359 -6.71 3.26 -0.81
C ALA A 359 -7.20 2.78 0.57
N TRP A 360 -6.38 2.01 1.30
CA TRP A 360 -6.74 1.55 2.65
C TRP A 360 -6.98 2.72 3.61
N LEU A 361 -6.08 3.72 3.62
CA LEU A 361 -6.25 4.91 4.46
C LEU A 361 -7.56 5.65 4.13
N THR A 362 -7.89 5.79 2.85
CA THR A 362 -9.12 6.44 2.39
C THR A 362 -10.36 5.80 3.00
N TYR A 363 -10.47 4.47 2.92
CA TYR A 363 -11.61 3.75 3.52
C TYR A 363 -11.61 3.82 5.04
N ARG A 364 -10.44 3.65 5.67
CA ARG A 364 -10.31 3.71 7.13
C ARG A 364 -10.73 5.06 7.68
N LEU A 365 -10.34 6.17 7.03
CA LEU A 365 -10.74 7.53 7.42
C LEU A 365 -12.22 7.79 7.12
N ALA A 366 -12.76 7.28 6.01
CA ALA A 366 -14.17 7.42 5.68
C ALA A 366 -15.10 6.72 6.69
N GLU A 367 -14.64 5.64 7.30
CA GLU A 367 -15.38 4.88 8.33
C GLU A 367 -15.06 5.33 9.78
N LEU A 368 -14.05 6.20 9.96
CA LEU A 368 -13.59 6.59 11.29
C LEU A 368 -14.65 7.40 12.03
N GLN A 369 -15.00 6.93 13.24
CA GLN A 369 -15.98 7.59 14.11
C GLN A 369 -15.29 8.27 15.30
N ASN A 370 -15.88 9.35 15.76
CA ASN A 370 -15.47 10.04 16.99
C ASN A 370 -16.03 9.34 18.25
N VAL A 371 -15.76 9.90 19.43
CA VAL A 371 -16.26 9.37 20.72
C VAL A 371 -17.79 9.35 20.82
N GLU A 372 -18.48 10.20 20.04
CA GLU A 372 -19.95 10.22 19.97
C GLU A 372 -20.51 9.23 18.95
N MET A 373 -19.68 8.33 18.39
CA MET A 373 -20.03 7.37 17.35
C MET A 373 -20.55 8.02 16.05
N LYS A 374 -20.23 9.29 15.82
CA LYS A 374 -20.48 10.01 14.56
C LYS A 374 -19.24 9.93 13.67
N ASN A 375 -19.46 9.91 12.35
CA ASN A 375 -18.36 9.98 11.41
C ASN A 375 -17.47 11.20 11.70
N MET A 376 -16.18 10.95 11.85
CA MET A 376 -15.20 11.99 12.15
C MET A 376 -15.04 12.97 10.98
N PHE A 377 -15.09 12.45 9.76
CA PHE A 377 -15.03 13.23 8.54
C PHE A 377 -16.34 13.15 7.77
N ASN A 378 -16.76 14.27 7.20
CA ASN A 378 -17.89 14.33 6.28
C ASN A 378 -17.54 13.64 4.97
N SER A 379 -16.37 13.94 4.41
CA SER A 379 -15.84 13.27 3.23
C SER A 379 -14.31 13.21 3.27
N VAL A 380 -13.75 12.23 2.56
CA VAL A 380 -12.32 12.05 2.33
C VAL A 380 -12.02 12.39 0.87
N PHE A 381 -11.14 13.35 0.65
CA PHE A 381 -10.69 13.77 -0.68
C PHE A 381 -9.36 13.09 -1.01
N VAL A 382 -9.28 12.44 -2.17
CA VAL A 382 -8.04 11.87 -2.69
C VAL A 382 -7.62 12.68 -3.91
N ILE A 383 -6.46 13.33 -3.79
CA ILE A 383 -5.91 14.25 -4.78
C ILE A 383 -4.75 13.59 -5.50
N THR A 384 -4.81 13.50 -6.81
CA THR A 384 -3.74 12.93 -7.64
C THR A 384 -3.20 13.97 -8.62
N ASP A 385 -1.90 13.89 -8.93
CA ASP A 385 -1.27 14.81 -9.88
C ASP A 385 -1.57 14.44 -11.35
N ARG A 386 -1.49 13.15 -11.71
CA ARG A 386 -1.53 12.72 -13.12
C ARG A 386 -2.82 12.01 -13.47
N ARG A 387 -3.41 12.35 -14.63
CA ARG A 387 -4.62 11.70 -15.19
C ARG A 387 -4.45 10.17 -15.34
N VAL A 388 -3.25 9.69 -15.68
CA VAL A 388 -2.97 8.25 -15.86
C VAL A 388 -2.87 7.53 -14.51
N LEU A 389 -2.17 8.11 -13.54
CA LEU A 389 -2.07 7.60 -12.17
C LEU A 389 -3.43 7.64 -11.46
N ASN A 390 -4.26 8.65 -11.79
CA ASN A 390 -5.62 8.75 -11.31
C ASN A 390 -6.43 7.50 -11.68
N LYS A 391 -6.33 6.97 -12.91
CA LYS A 391 -7.03 5.75 -13.32
C LYS A 391 -6.58 4.53 -12.52
N GLN A 392 -5.29 4.37 -12.27
CA GLN A 392 -4.75 3.25 -11.49
C GLN A 392 -5.19 3.35 -10.02
N LEU A 393 -5.05 4.52 -9.40
CA LEU A 393 -5.48 4.73 -8.02
C LEU A 393 -7.01 4.62 -7.89
N GLN A 394 -7.77 5.15 -8.84
CA GLN A 394 -9.22 4.97 -8.92
C GLN A 394 -9.59 3.48 -9.00
N SER A 395 -8.96 2.71 -9.90
CA SER A 395 -9.24 1.28 -10.01
C SER A 395 -8.89 0.53 -8.73
N THR A 396 -7.84 0.93 -8.04
CA THR A 396 -7.47 0.37 -6.73
C THR A 396 -8.53 0.71 -5.69
N ILE A 397 -8.95 1.97 -5.56
CA ILE A 397 -10.00 2.38 -4.62
C ILE A 397 -11.34 1.72 -4.98
N LEU A 398 -11.76 1.72 -6.24
CA LEU A 398 -13.02 1.11 -6.69
C LEU A 398 -12.99 -0.43 -6.61
N GLY A 399 -11.81 -1.05 -6.55
CA GLY A 399 -11.64 -2.49 -6.38
C GLY A 399 -11.98 -3.00 -4.98
N PHE A 400 -12.18 -2.12 -4.01
CA PHE A 400 -12.68 -2.48 -2.68
C PHE A 400 -14.21 -2.52 -2.68
N ASP A 401 -14.78 -3.38 -1.83
CA ASP A 401 -16.23 -3.44 -1.61
C ASP A 401 -16.75 -2.12 -1.06
N HIS A 402 -17.60 -1.42 -1.81
CA HIS A 402 -18.19 -0.16 -1.39
C HIS A 402 -19.70 -0.13 -1.70
N ILE A 403 -20.41 0.78 -1.03
CA ILE A 403 -21.82 1.04 -1.31
C ILE A 403 -21.90 2.01 -2.49
N ASN A 404 -22.72 1.69 -3.48
CA ASN A 404 -22.95 2.56 -4.64
C ASN A 404 -23.37 3.97 -4.19
N GLY A 405 -22.78 5.00 -4.82
CA GLY A 405 -23.03 6.41 -4.52
C GLY A 405 -22.23 7.00 -3.36
N GLN A 406 -21.37 6.22 -2.70
CA GLN A 406 -20.45 6.73 -1.67
C GLN A 406 -19.14 7.27 -2.25
N ILE A 407 -18.77 6.87 -3.47
CA ILE A 407 -17.54 7.30 -4.14
C ILE A 407 -17.92 8.13 -5.37
N GLU A 408 -17.38 9.32 -5.45
CA GLU A 408 -17.57 10.23 -6.59
C GLU A 408 -16.21 10.65 -7.17
N THR A 409 -16.16 10.84 -8.46
CA THR A 409 -14.97 11.32 -9.16
C THR A 409 -15.24 12.66 -9.80
N ILE A 410 -14.33 13.62 -9.57
CA ILE A 410 -14.36 14.94 -10.17
C ILE A 410 -13.20 15.03 -11.16
N THR A 411 -13.56 15.23 -12.44
CA THR A 411 -12.62 15.37 -13.55
C THR A 411 -12.43 16.83 -13.94
N ASP A 412 -11.40 17.11 -14.75
CA ASP A 412 -11.13 18.48 -15.23
C ASP A 412 -12.25 19.04 -16.14
N SER A 413 -13.09 18.17 -16.71
CA SER A 413 -14.24 18.55 -17.55
C SER A 413 -15.50 18.87 -16.75
N ASP A 414 -15.56 18.55 -15.44
CA ASP A 414 -16.73 18.76 -14.61
C ASP A 414 -16.87 20.25 -14.23
N ASP A 415 -18.11 20.74 -14.21
CA ASP A 415 -18.40 22.12 -13.83
C ASP A 415 -18.43 22.33 -12.30
N SER A 416 -18.45 23.60 -11.88
CA SER A 416 -18.55 23.98 -10.48
C SER A 416 -19.89 23.56 -9.83
N LYS A 417 -20.95 23.38 -10.62
CA LYS A 417 -22.25 22.94 -10.11
C LYS A 417 -22.23 21.48 -9.70
N LYS A 418 -21.54 20.61 -10.49
CA LYS A 418 -21.33 19.20 -10.11
C LYS A 418 -20.51 19.10 -8.84
N LEU A 419 -19.46 19.91 -8.73
CA LEU A 419 -18.61 19.98 -7.53
C LEU A 419 -19.46 20.37 -6.29
N ALA A 420 -20.23 21.45 -6.38
CA ALA A 420 -21.08 21.89 -5.28
C ALA A 420 -22.13 20.82 -4.91
N LYS A 421 -22.70 20.11 -5.89
CA LYS A 421 -23.62 19.01 -5.65
C LYS A 421 -22.99 17.85 -4.89
N ILE A 422 -21.77 17.45 -5.28
CA ILE A 422 -21.03 16.36 -4.63
C ILE A 422 -20.67 16.74 -3.17
N ILE A 423 -20.15 17.95 -2.96
CA ILE A 423 -19.76 18.42 -1.61
C ILE A 423 -21.01 18.62 -0.72
N ASN A 424 -22.18 18.93 -1.29
CA ASN A 424 -23.43 19.07 -0.55
C ASN A 424 -24.14 17.75 -0.28
N ASN A 425 -23.73 16.66 -0.93
CA ASN A 425 -24.33 15.35 -0.74
C ASN A 425 -23.72 14.66 0.47
N ASP A 426 -24.44 14.60 1.57
CA ASP A 426 -23.98 13.97 2.81
C ASP A 426 -23.75 12.44 2.67
N ASN A 427 -24.23 11.82 1.60
CA ASN A 427 -23.94 10.40 1.31
C ASN A 427 -22.59 10.19 0.62
N THR A 428 -21.98 11.23 0.04
CA THR A 428 -20.66 11.12 -0.60
C THR A 428 -19.56 11.08 0.45
N ARG A 429 -18.96 9.91 0.60
CA ARG A 429 -17.93 9.67 1.61
C ARG A 429 -16.50 9.84 1.08
N ILE A 430 -16.27 9.52 -0.19
CA ILE A 430 -14.97 9.55 -0.84
C ILE A 430 -15.09 10.33 -2.15
N VAL A 431 -14.19 11.29 -2.36
CA VAL A 431 -14.13 12.13 -3.57
C VAL A 431 -12.72 12.01 -4.15
N ILE A 432 -12.61 11.55 -5.39
CA ILE A 432 -11.33 11.44 -6.10
C ILE A 432 -11.23 12.58 -7.10
N THR A 433 -10.13 13.34 -7.08
CA THR A 433 -9.95 14.52 -7.93
C THR A 433 -8.49 14.74 -8.32
N THR A 434 -8.26 15.70 -9.22
CA THR A 434 -6.93 16.13 -9.64
C THR A 434 -6.47 17.37 -8.87
N LEU A 435 -5.15 17.56 -8.77
CA LEU A 435 -4.54 18.72 -8.10
C LEU A 435 -5.02 20.06 -8.69
N HIS A 436 -5.28 20.12 -10.01
CA HIS A 436 -5.73 21.35 -10.66
C HIS A 436 -7.13 21.83 -10.20
N ARG A 437 -7.98 20.91 -9.74
CA ARG A 437 -9.32 21.23 -9.23
C ARG A 437 -9.34 21.58 -7.76
N PHE A 438 -8.27 21.19 -7.05
CA PHE A 438 -8.21 21.33 -5.61
C PHE A 438 -8.37 22.77 -5.07
N PRO A 439 -7.84 23.85 -5.70
CA PRO A 439 -8.02 25.21 -5.20
C PRO A 439 -9.49 25.66 -5.14
N VAL A 440 -10.29 25.25 -6.13
CA VAL A 440 -11.73 25.52 -6.15
C VAL A 440 -12.43 24.75 -5.03
N ILE A 441 -12.05 23.47 -4.87
CA ILE A 441 -12.57 22.60 -3.81
C ILE A 441 -12.21 23.15 -2.45
N TYR A 442 -10.96 23.56 -2.25
CA TYR A 442 -10.44 24.09 -0.99
C TYR A 442 -11.24 25.31 -0.51
N LYS A 443 -11.52 26.28 -1.39
CA LYS A 443 -12.36 27.45 -1.07
C LYS A 443 -13.76 27.08 -0.59
N GLU A 444 -14.35 26.07 -1.23
CA GLU A 444 -15.67 25.56 -0.83
C GLU A 444 -15.62 24.84 0.53
N LEU A 445 -14.57 24.06 0.81
CA LEU A 445 -14.42 23.31 2.05
C LEU A 445 -14.16 24.23 3.25
N THR A 446 -13.29 25.23 3.09
CA THR A 446 -12.92 26.17 4.16
C THR A 446 -14.06 27.11 4.55
N SER A 447 -14.99 27.41 3.62
CA SER A 447 -16.16 28.24 3.91
C SER A 447 -17.22 27.56 4.79
N ARG A 448 -17.10 26.24 5.06
CA ARG A 448 -18.15 25.46 5.74
C ARG A 448 -17.82 25.25 7.21
N SER A 449 -18.46 26.03 8.05
CA SER A 449 -18.37 25.86 9.51
C SER A 449 -18.98 24.51 9.95
N GLY A 450 -18.27 23.80 10.86
CA GLY A 450 -18.75 22.58 11.51
C GLY A 450 -18.58 21.27 10.73
N LYS A 451 -18.11 21.29 9.47
CA LYS A 451 -17.77 20.08 8.70
C LYS A 451 -16.26 19.84 8.73
N ARG A 452 -15.86 18.54 8.79
CA ARG A 452 -14.46 18.13 8.79
C ARG A 452 -14.17 17.27 7.56
N TYR A 453 -12.95 17.44 7.02
CA TYR A 453 -12.53 16.75 5.79
C TYR A 453 -11.12 16.19 5.94
N ALA A 454 -10.91 14.97 5.45
CA ALA A 454 -9.58 14.42 5.27
C ALA A 454 -9.14 14.61 3.81
N ILE A 455 -7.89 15.01 3.60
CA ILE A 455 -7.33 15.31 2.30
C ILE A 455 -6.06 14.48 2.13
N ILE A 456 -6.11 13.49 1.25
CA ILE A 456 -4.97 12.63 0.93
C ILE A 456 -4.37 13.12 -0.39
N VAL A 457 -3.09 13.46 -0.39
CA VAL A 457 -2.38 13.97 -1.57
C VAL A 457 -1.34 12.93 -2.01
N ASP A 458 -1.49 12.43 -3.23
CA ASP A 458 -0.51 11.55 -3.86
C ASP A 458 0.51 12.39 -4.63
N GLU A 459 1.80 12.03 -4.50
CA GLU A 459 2.94 12.74 -5.09
C GLU A 459 2.96 14.24 -4.77
N ALA A 460 3.00 14.56 -3.47
CA ALA A 460 2.97 15.94 -2.95
C ALA A 460 4.11 16.87 -3.44
N HIS A 461 5.01 16.36 -4.27
CA HIS A 461 6.12 17.10 -4.87
C HIS A 461 6.00 17.33 -6.37
N SER A 462 4.91 16.91 -7.01
CA SER A 462 4.87 16.68 -8.43
C SER A 462 4.84 17.89 -9.34
N SER A 463 5.29 17.66 -10.54
CA SER A 463 5.37 18.57 -11.66
C SER A 463 4.61 18.03 -12.88
N GLN A 464 4.05 18.95 -13.66
CA GLN A 464 3.67 18.85 -15.07
C GLN A 464 2.32 18.21 -15.45
N SER A 465 1.44 19.07 -15.96
CA SER A 465 0.51 18.73 -17.05
C SER A 465 0.13 20.02 -17.78
N GLY A 466 0.27 20.06 -19.08
CA GLY A 466 0.02 21.23 -19.89
C GLY A 466 -0.79 20.97 -21.15
N LYS A 467 -1.22 22.02 -21.78
CA LYS A 467 -1.89 22.10 -23.07
C LYS A 467 -1.04 21.54 -24.25
N SER A 468 0.16 21.05 -23.95
CA SER A 468 1.20 20.65 -24.91
C SER A 468 0.95 19.30 -25.59
N ALA A 469 0.04 18.44 -25.08
CA ALA A 469 -0.20 17.14 -25.73
C ALA A 469 -0.83 17.24 -27.13
N GLU A 470 -1.65 18.27 -27.37
CA GLU A 470 -2.23 18.54 -28.72
C GLU A 470 -1.19 19.15 -29.65
N LYS A 471 -0.34 20.06 -29.14
CA LYS A 471 0.76 20.65 -29.89
C LYS A 471 1.83 19.60 -30.24
N LEU A 472 2.11 18.67 -29.33
CA LEU A 472 3.04 17.57 -29.60
C LEU A 472 2.54 16.62 -30.70
N LYS A 473 1.22 16.33 -30.73
CA LYS A 473 0.63 15.53 -31.81
C LYS A 473 0.78 16.21 -33.17
N ALA A 474 0.61 17.53 -33.24
CA ALA A 474 0.82 18.31 -34.46
C ALA A 474 2.29 18.35 -34.88
N ALA A 475 3.21 18.53 -33.94
CA ALA A 475 4.65 18.56 -34.20
C ALA A 475 5.23 17.19 -34.61
N LEU A 476 4.69 16.07 -34.09
CA LEU A 476 5.11 14.72 -34.49
C LEU A 476 4.67 14.33 -35.90
N ALA A 477 3.74 15.08 -36.51
CA ALA A 477 3.30 14.87 -37.89
C ALA A 477 4.19 15.59 -38.92
N ASP A 478 5.08 16.52 -38.50
CA ASP A 478 5.91 17.37 -39.37
C ASP A 478 7.41 17.33 -39.02
N THR A 479 8.20 18.00 -39.77
CA THR A 479 9.67 17.99 -39.85
C THR A 479 10.43 18.09 -38.51
N ASP A 480 11.72 17.65 -38.53
CA ASP A 480 12.66 17.76 -37.39
C ASP A 480 12.84 19.24 -36.89
N GLU A 481 12.51 20.22 -37.71
CA GLU A 481 12.55 21.66 -37.38
C GLU A 481 11.37 22.05 -36.46
N ALA A 482 10.17 21.58 -36.74
CA ALA A 482 8.99 21.80 -35.89
C ALA A 482 9.14 21.14 -34.51
N LEU A 483 9.84 20.01 -34.41
CA LEU A 483 10.16 19.37 -33.14
C LEU A 483 11.16 20.17 -32.29
N ARG A 484 12.13 20.85 -32.92
CA ARG A 484 13.10 21.73 -32.22
C ARG A 484 12.42 22.99 -31.69
N GLU A 485 11.62 23.63 -32.52
CA GLU A 485 10.83 24.82 -32.14
C GLU A 485 9.86 24.48 -31.00
N TYR A 486 9.21 23.32 -31.07
CA TYR A 486 8.37 22.81 -30.00
C TYR A 486 9.15 22.62 -28.67
N ALA A 487 10.38 22.07 -28.73
CA ALA A 487 11.19 21.84 -27.55
C ALA A 487 11.59 23.16 -26.86
N GLU A 488 11.89 24.22 -27.61
CA GLU A 488 12.22 25.54 -27.08
C GLU A 488 11.00 26.21 -26.40
N ILE A 489 9.84 26.14 -27.04
CA ILE A 489 8.58 26.67 -26.46
C ILE A 489 8.18 25.92 -25.17
N GLU A 490 8.33 24.58 -25.14
CA GLU A 490 8.00 23.79 -23.99
C GLU A 490 8.90 24.02 -22.77
N GLU A 491 10.17 24.36 -23.05
CA GLU A 491 11.13 24.66 -21.97
C GLU A 491 10.67 25.92 -21.19
N ILE A 492 10.23 26.95 -21.91
CA ILE A 492 9.69 28.19 -21.31
C ILE A 492 8.36 27.94 -20.61
N GLU A 493 7.41 27.18 -21.22
CA GLU A 493 6.11 26.86 -20.64
C GLU A 493 6.25 25.95 -19.38
N ALA A 494 7.24 25.04 -19.35
CA ALA A 494 7.50 24.16 -18.22
C ALA A 494 8.00 24.93 -16.98
N GLU A 495 8.94 25.88 -17.16
CA GLU A 495 9.41 26.73 -16.07
C GLU A 495 8.31 27.63 -15.49
N GLU A 496 7.48 28.23 -16.34
CA GLU A 496 6.35 29.05 -15.88
C GLU A 496 5.29 28.22 -15.15
N LEU A 497 5.06 26.98 -15.59
CA LEU A 497 4.09 26.10 -14.98
C LEU A 497 4.56 25.58 -13.61
N GLU A 498 5.85 25.29 -13.45
CA GLU A 498 6.46 24.90 -12.18
C GLU A 498 6.38 26.04 -11.17
N LYS A 499 6.72 27.28 -11.57
CA LYS A 499 6.55 28.48 -10.74
C LYS A 499 5.11 28.71 -10.32
N LYS A 500 4.12 28.49 -11.21
CA LYS A 500 2.68 28.63 -10.89
C LYS A 500 2.18 27.54 -9.94
N LYS A 501 2.72 26.33 -10.03
CA LYS A 501 2.33 25.22 -9.13
C LYS A 501 2.94 25.36 -7.75
N ASP A 502 4.21 25.76 -7.68
CA ASP A 502 4.85 26.04 -6.41
C ASP A 502 4.11 27.21 -5.70
N ALA A 503 3.75 28.27 -6.43
CA ALA A 503 2.96 29.38 -5.89
C ALA A 503 1.54 28.93 -5.44
N LEU A 504 0.90 28.01 -6.17
CA LEU A 504 -0.41 27.48 -5.80
C LEU A 504 -0.33 26.63 -4.51
N MET A 505 0.70 25.82 -4.39
CA MET A 505 0.95 25.04 -3.19
C MET A 505 1.30 25.98 -2.03
N GLU A 506 2.10 27.02 -2.28
CA GLU A 506 2.42 28.06 -1.31
C GLU A 506 1.19 28.82 -0.81
N ASP A 507 0.29 29.22 -1.70
CA ASP A 507 -0.97 29.87 -1.35
C ASP A 507 -1.87 28.96 -0.52
N LEU A 508 -1.94 27.67 -0.84
CA LEU A 508 -2.70 26.69 -0.08
C LEU A 508 -2.13 26.52 1.34
N LEU A 509 -0.80 26.62 1.48
CA LEU A 509 -0.07 26.47 2.74
C LEU A 509 -0.04 27.78 3.57
N ALA A 510 -0.02 28.93 2.89
CA ALA A 510 0.00 30.26 3.52
C ALA A 510 -1.37 30.67 4.09
N GLN A 511 -2.47 30.04 3.67
CA GLN A 511 -3.82 30.37 4.14
C GLN A 511 -4.14 29.92 5.58
N GLY A 512 -3.17 29.36 6.29
CA GLY A 512 -3.26 29.08 7.73
C GLY A 512 -3.85 27.72 8.09
N GLN A 513 -3.71 27.38 9.37
CA GLN A 513 -4.22 26.14 9.94
C GLN A 513 -5.75 26.17 10.02
N HIS A 514 -6.41 25.40 9.16
CA HIS A 514 -7.83 25.15 9.29
C HIS A 514 -8.07 23.93 10.19
N ASN A 515 -8.65 24.14 11.36
CA ASN A 515 -8.96 23.07 12.33
C ASN A 515 -9.92 21.99 11.81
N ASN A 516 -10.51 22.20 10.63
CA ASN A 516 -11.45 21.29 9.99
C ASN A 516 -10.85 20.47 8.83
N LEU A 517 -9.58 20.69 8.47
CA LEU A 517 -8.88 19.97 7.40
C LEU A 517 -7.72 19.15 7.97
N TYR A 518 -7.62 17.89 7.54
CA TYR A 518 -6.56 16.96 7.89
C TYR A 518 -5.85 16.52 6.62
N PHE A 519 -4.54 16.76 6.53
CA PHE A 519 -3.75 16.47 5.36
C PHE A 519 -2.86 15.24 5.54
N TYR A 520 -2.87 14.35 4.56
CA TYR A 520 -2.03 13.15 4.49
C TYR A 520 -1.27 13.18 3.16
N ALA A 521 -0.04 13.65 3.19
CA ALA A 521 0.80 13.86 2.02
C ALA A 521 1.71 12.64 1.79
N PHE A 522 1.50 11.92 0.70
CA PHE A 522 2.34 10.80 0.28
C PHE A 522 3.35 11.27 -0.78
N THR A 523 4.64 10.93 -0.60
CA THR A 523 5.69 11.23 -1.56
C THR A 523 6.86 10.26 -1.45
N ALA A 524 7.62 10.07 -2.53
CA ALA A 524 8.86 9.33 -2.49
C ALA A 524 10.05 10.21 -2.08
N THR A 525 10.05 11.47 -2.49
CA THR A 525 11.16 12.41 -2.38
C THR A 525 10.65 13.78 -1.95
N PRO A 526 10.44 14.01 -0.64
CA PRO A 526 9.95 15.29 -0.16
C PRO A 526 11.01 16.39 -0.39
N LYS A 527 10.57 17.55 -0.88
CA LYS A 527 11.39 18.75 -0.92
C LYS A 527 11.49 19.37 0.48
N PRO A 528 12.52 20.19 0.81
CA PRO A 528 12.65 20.84 2.12
C PRO A 528 11.37 21.55 2.56
N LYS A 529 10.72 22.26 1.63
CA LYS A 529 9.45 22.95 1.89
C LYS A 529 8.29 22.00 2.19
N THR A 530 8.23 20.84 1.54
CA THR A 530 7.23 19.79 1.84
C THR A 530 7.43 19.24 3.26
N LEU A 531 8.69 19.05 3.67
CA LEU A 531 9.06 18.66 5.03
C LEU A 531 8.62 19.73 6.06
N GLN A 532 8.89 21.00 5.82
CA GLN A 532 8.46 22.09 6.69
C GLN A 532 6.95 22.14 6.85
N THR A 533 6.19 21.84 5.80
CA THR A 533 4.73 22.00 5.80
C THR A 533 3.98 20.82 6.38
N PHE A 534 4.39 19.61 6.05
CA PHE A 534 3.67 18.38 6.40
C PHE A 534 4.44 17.50 7.38
N GLY A 535 5.73 17.77 7.60
CA GLY A 535 6.59 16.99 8.47
C GLY A 535 6.41 17.34 9.95
N GLU A 536 7.04 16.53 10.80
CA GLU A 536 7.14 16.74 12.24
C GLU A 536 8.46 17.42 12.58
N LEU A 537 8.45 18.31 13.57
CA LEU A 537 9.66 18.94 14.07
C LEU A 537 10.49 17.91 14.83
N ALA A 538 11.67 17.58 14.30
CA ALA A 538 12.61 16.66 14.93
C ALA A 538 13.60 17.40 15.83
N GLU A 539 14.13 18.54 15.38
CA GLU A 539 15.10 19.34 16.12
C GLU A 539 14.74 20.83 15.93
N GLU A 540 14.73 21.56 17.04
CA GLU A 540 14.50 23.00 17.04
C GLU A 540 15.86 23.71 16.89
N GLY A 541 16.01 24.55 15.86
CA GLY A 541 17.19 25.34 15.61
C GLY A 541 17.18 26.66 16.37
N GLU A 542 18.28 27.42 16.34
CA GLU A 542 18.37 28.75 16.94
C GLU A 542 17.42 29.76 16.27
N ASN A 543 17.16 29.57 14.97
CA ASN A 543 16.14 30.32 14.22
C ASN A 543 15.13 29.36 13.60
N PRO A 544 13.91 29.80 13.30
CA PRO A 544 12.89 28.95 12.64
C PRO A 544 13.33 28.33 11.32
N GLU A 545 14.28 28.95 10.61
CA GLU A 545 14.85 28.48 9.35
C GLU A 545 15.79 27.28 9.55
N ASP A 546 16.37 27.14 10.76
CA ASP A 546 17.30 26.07 11.14
C ASP A 546 16.57 24.84 11.67
N ASN A 547 15.24 24.89 11.78
CA ASN A 547 14.42 23.79 12.25
C ASN A 547 14.51 22.60 11.31
N ARG A 548 14.76 21.41 11.87
CA ARG A 548 14.79 20.17 11.13
C ARG A 548 13.48 19.42 11.21
N TYR A 549 12.87 19.17 10.06
CA TYR A 549 11.61 18.43 9.95
C TYR A 549 11.84 17.05 9.33
N VAL A 550 11.08 16.07 9.80
CA VAL A 550 11.12 14.66 9.33
C VAL A 550 9.73 14.19 8.93
N ALA A 551 9.66 13.14 8.14
CA ALA A 551 8.40 12.50 7.81
C ALA A 551 7.82 11.76 9.03
N TYR A 552 6.50 11.75 9.16
CA TYR A 552 5.76 10.99 10.17
C TYR A 552 6.00 9.48 10.05
N HIS A 553 6.13 8.98 8.82
CA HIS A 553 6.40 7.58 8.54
C HIS A 553 7.27 7.45 7.30
N ASN A 554 8.30 6.60 7.39
CA ASN A 554 9.27 6.40 6.33
C ASN A 554 9.28 4.95 5.84
N TYR A 555 9.43 4.76 4.54
CA TYR A 555 9.87 3.51 3.91
C TYR A 555 10.95 3.90 2.91
N SER A 556 12.21 3.69 3.29
CA SER A 556 13.36 4.26 2.59
C SER A 556 13.60 3.61 1.23
N MET A 557 14.35 4.30 0.37
CA MET A 557 14.84 3.74 -0.88
C MET A 557 15.82 2.57 -0.62
N LEU A 558 16.65 2.67 0.42
CA LEU A 558 17.57 1.60 0.82
C LEU A 558 16.79 0.34 1.17
N GLN A 559 15.76 0.44 2.02
CA GLN A 559 14.90 -0.69 2.37
C GLN A 559 14.25 -1.31 1.13
N ALA A 560 13.73 -0.49 0.21
CA ALA A 560 13.09 -0.99 -1.02
C ALA A 560 14.08 -1.70 -1.96
N ILE A 561 15.34 -1.28 -2.00
CA ILE A 561 16.43 -1.92 -2.76
C ILE A 561 16.77 -3.28 -2.13
N GLU A 562 17.03 -3.30 -0.83
CA GLU A 562 17.42 -4.52 -0.10
C GLU A 562 16.29 -5.57 -0.07
N GLU A 563 15.05 -5.14 0.02
CA GLU A 563 13.88 -6.01 -0.11
C GLU A 563 13.59 -6.45 -1.56
N GLY A 564 14.33 -5.92 -2.55
CA GLY A 564 14.24 -6.32 -3.96
C GLY A 564 13.07 -5.73 -4.76
N PHE A 565 12.38 -4.71 -4.25
CA PHE A 565 11.27 -4.05 -4.95
C PHE A 565 11.74 -3.07 -6.03
N ILE A 566 12.91 -2.47 -5.85
CA ILE A 566 13.55 -1.61 -6.84
C ILE A 566 15.01 -2.03 -7.05
N LYS A 567 15.55 -1.69 -8.22
CA LYS A 567 16.96 -1.95 -8.54
C LYS A 567 17.84 -0.91 -7.86
N ASP A 568 19.01 -1.35 -7.41
CA ASP A 568 20.06 -0.45 -6.91
C ASP A 568 20.61 0.37 -8.07
N VAL A 569 20.23 1.64 -8.15
CA VAL A 569 20.66 2.53 -9.23
C VAL A 569 22.17 2.78 -9.20
N LEU A 570 22.81 2.67 -8.02
CA LEU A 570 24.26 2.87 -7.88
C LEU A 570 25.09 1.71 -8.43
N LYS A 571 24.51 0.51 -8.55
CA LYS A 571 25.15 -0.66 -9.17
C LYS A 571 25.01 -0.68 -10.70
N TYR A 572 24.08 0.09 -11.25
CA TYR A 572 23.70 0.03 -12.68
C TYR A 572 23.86 1.38 -13.39
N TYR A 573 24.79 2.22 -12.94
CA TYR A 573 25.12 3.47 -13.64
C TYR A 573 26.43 3.33 -14.40
N THR A 574 26.59 4.15 -15.45
CA THR A 574 27.83 4.28 -16.19
C THR A 574 28.40 5.67 -15.90
N THR A 575 29.63 5.72 -15.38
CA THR A 575 30.32 7.00 -15.10
C THR A 575 30.69 7.69 -16.39
N TYR A 576 30.55 9.01 -16.39
CA TYR A 576 30.92 9.88 -17.48
C TYR A 576 31.93 10.91 -16.95
N GLU A 577 33.22 10.64 -17.16
CA GLU A 577 34.33 11.37 -16.53
C GLU A 577 34.32 12.89 -16.83
N THR A 578 34.00 13.28 -18.07
CA THR A 578 34.01 14.68 -18.46
C THR A 578 32.96 15.54 -17.76
N THR A 579 31.79 14.97 -17.49
CA THR A 579 30.73 15.66 -16.76
C THR A 579 31.10 15.80 -15.28
N TYR A 580 31.80 14.82 -14.73
CA TYR A 580 32.27 14.81 -13.37
C TYR A 580 33.33 15.88 -13.07
N GLU A 581 34.27 16.09 -13.97
CA GLU A 581 35.33 17.11 -13.77
C GLU A 581 34.76 18.54 -13.78
N ILE A 582 33.74 18.81 -14.59
CA ILE A 582 33.10 20.12 -14.64
C ILE A 582 32.27 20.36 -13.39
N ALA A 583 31.48 19.37 -12.97
CA ALA A 583 30.70 19.43 -11.74
C ALA A 583 31.60 19.62 -10.50
N LYS A 584 32.71 18.90 -10.43
CA LYS A 584 33.68 18.98 -9.33
C LYS A 584 34.38 20.35 -9.24
N ARG A 585 34.63 21.04 -10.37
CA ARG A 585 35.16 22.41 -10.37
C ARG A 585 34.15 23.42 -9.80
N ILE A 586 32.87 23.19 -10.04
CA ILE A 586 31.79 24.05 -9.51
C ILE A 586 31.56 23.76 -8.00
N GLU A 587 31.60 22.48 -7.56
CA GLU A 587 31.48 22.10 -6.15
C GLU A 587 32.70 22.51 -5.28
N ALA A 588 33.88 22.67 -5.87
CA ALA A 588 35.11 23.04 -5.14
C ALA A 588 35.23 24.55 -4.91
N ASP A 589 34.31 25.37 -5.40
CA ASP A 589 34.29 26.83 -5.16
C ASP A 589 33.31 27.16 -4.01
N PRO A 590 33.83 27.48 -2.81
CA PRO A 590 32.98 27.73 -1.61
C PRO A 590 32.16 29.04 -1.72
N SER A 591 32.32 29.81 -2.79
CA SER A 591 31.53 31.03 -3.04
C SER A 591 30.24 30.76 -3.84
N TYR A 592 29.99 29.53 -4.26
CA TYR A 592 28.81 29.15 -5.01
C TYR A 592 27.75 28.56 -4.06
N GLU A 593 26.87 29.40 -3.52
CA GLU A 593 25.55 28.97 -3.07
C GLU A 593 24.75 28.43 -4.27
N GLU A 594 23.83 27.49 -4.09
CA GLU A 594 22.90 27.02 -5.13
C GLU A 594 21.95 28.16 -5.56
N THR A 595 22.48 29.14 -6.22
CA THR A 595 21.74 30.28 -6.74
C THR A 595 20.99 29.90 -8.02
N PRO A 596 19.97 30.67 -8.43
CA PRO A 596 19.30 30.51 -9.72
C PRO A 596 20.30 30.46 -10.91
N ALA A 597 21.45 31.13 -10.78
CA ALA A 597 22.53 31.10 -11.78
C ALA A 597 23.17 29.71 -11.91
N THR A 598 23.39 28.98 -10.81
CA THR A 598 23.99 27.62 -10.85
C THR A 598 23.03 26.61 -11.50
N ARG A 599 21.72 26.76 -11.27
CA ARG A 599 20.70 25.95 -11.96
C ARG A 599 20.64 26.26 -13.45
N ALA A 600 20.72 27.53 -13.84
CA ALA A 600 20.73 27.94 -15.24
C ALA A 600 21.99 27.43 -15.98
N ILE A 601 23.17 27.47 -15.35
CA ILE A 601 24.42 26.92 -15.91
C ILE A 601 24.32 25.40 -16.06
N LYS A 602 23.76 24.68 -15.08
CA LYS A 602 23.54 23.24 -15.13
C LYS A 602 22.55 22.87 -16.24
N ALA A 603 21.44 23.58 -16.33
CA ALA A 603 20.44 23.39 -17.39
C ALA A 603 21.00 23.68 -18.75
N PHE A 604 21.81 24.77 -18.92
CA PHE A 604 22.49 25.09 -20.15
C PHE A 604 23.48 23.99 -20.57
N HIS A 605 24.27 23.47 -19.62
CA HIS A 605 25.19 22.36 -19.85
C HIS A 605 24.48 21.09 -20.28
N ASP A 606 23.42 20.70 -19.56
CA ASP A 606 22.67 19.48 -19.86
C ASP A 606 21.91 19.54 -21.19
N ASN A 607 21.53 20.72 -21.63
CA ASN A 607 20.86 20.98 -22.90
C ASN A 607 21.82 21.24 -24.08
N HIS A 608 23.14 21.32 -23.84
CA HIS A 608 24.11 21.60 -24.91
C HIS A 608 24.19 20.43 -25.89
N GLN A 609 24.05 20.70 -27.18
CA GLN A 609 23.99 19.70 -28.25
C GLN A 609 25.17 18.70 -28.22
N HIS A 610 26.39 19.18 -27.91
CA HIS A 610 27.56 18.31 -27.80
C HIS A 610 27.44 17.28 -26.66
N VAL A 611 26.90 17.68 -25.52
CA VAL A 611 26.68 16.78 -24.35
C VAL A 611 25.61 15.75 -24.67
N ILE A 612 24.53 16.15 -25.32
CA ILE A 612 23.46 15.25 -25.77
C ILE A 612 24.03 14.26 -26.79
N ALA A 613 24.86 14.68 -27.74
CA ALA A 613 25.49 13.81 -28.73
C ALA A 613 26.39 12.74 -28.08
N GLN A 614 27.22 13.13 -27.13
CA GLN A 614 28.12 12.21 -26.41
C GLN A 614 27.34 11.22 -25.58
N LYS A 615 26.33 11.67 -24.81
CA LYS A 615 25.45 10.80 -24.00
C LYS A 615 24.67 9.85 -24.91
N THR A 616 24.20 10.31 -26.06
CA THR A 616 23.50 9.51 -27.07
C THR A 616 24.37 8.36 -27.58
N ALA A 617 25.62 8.63 -27.94
CA ALA A 617 26.55 7.58 -28.38
C ALA A 617 26.70 6.49 -27.30
N ILE A 618 26.92 6.88 -26.05
CA ILE A 618 27.04 5.94 -24.92
C ILE A 618 25.74 5.12 -24.75
N ILE A 619 24.58 5.76 -24.80
CA ILE A 619 23.29 5.10 -24.63
C ILE A 619 23.07 4.05 -25.73
N VAL A 620 23.31 4.40 -26.99
CA VAL A 620 23.09 3.51 -28.13
C VAL A 620 24.08 2.35 -28.12
N GLU A 621 25.36 2.63 -27.90
CA GLU A 621 26.37 1.55 -27.89
C GLU A 621 26.17 0.62 -26.68
N LYS A 622 25.82 1.15 -25.51
CA LYS A 622 25.51 0.31 -24.34
C LYS A 622 24.27 -0.56 -24.57
N PHE A 623 23.26 -0.01 -25.24
CA PHE A 623 22.08 -0.81 -25.63
C PHE A 623 22.47 -1.94 -26.57
N ARG A 624 23.29 -1.68 -27.58
CA ARG A 624 23.75 -2.69 -28.54
C ARG A 624 24.58 -3.77 -27.87
N GLU A 625 25.49 -3.39 -27.01
CA GLU A 625 26.42 -4.29 -26.35
C GLU A 625 25.72 -5.22 -25.34
N VAL A 626 24.84 -4.67 -24.50
CA VAL A 626 24.31 -5.36 -23.32
C VAL A 626 22.86 -5.81 -23.51
N THR A 627 22.03 -4.98 -24.15
CA THR A 627 20.57 -5.13 -24.12
C THR A 627 20.01 -5.75 -25.39
N LEU A 628 20.55 -5.42 -26.56
CA LEU A 628 19.99 -5.81 -27.86
C LEU A 628 19.73 -7.31 -28.00
N ASN A 629 20.64 -8.12 -27.52
CA ASN A 629 20.56 -9.59 -27.61
C ASN A 629 19.76 -10.22 -26.44
N ALA A 630 19.35 -9.43 -25.46
CA ALA A 630 18.54 -9.93 -24.35
C ALA A 630 17.12 -10.25 -24.81
N ILE A 631 16.46 -11.20 -24.12
CA ILE A 631 15.09 -11.66 -24.41
C ILE A 631 14.97 -12.12 -25.88
N LEU A 632 15.95 -12.90 -26.35
CA LEU A 632 15.98 -13.43 -27.73
C LEU A 632 15.94 -12.32 -28.82
N GLY A 633 16.61 -11.18 -28.58
CA GLY A 633 16.61 -10.04 -29.49
C GLY A 633 15.37 -9.16 -29.47
N LYS A 634 14.47 -9.38 -28.50
CA LYS A 634 13.22 -8.61 -28.33
C LYS A 634 13.31 -7.56 -27.20
N ALA A 635 14.46 -7.37 -26.61
CA ALA A 635 14.63 -6.40 -25.53
C ALA A 635 14.46 -4.97 -26.04
N LYS A 636 13.86 -4.13 -25.21
CA LYS A 636 13.63 -2.70 -25.47
C LYS A 636 14.31 -1.87 -24.40
N ALA A 637 14.67 -0.64 -24.75
CA ALA A 637 15.15 0.34 -23.80
C ALA A 637 14.24 1.58 -23.79
N MET A 638 14.26 2.30 -22.68
CA MET A 638 13.54 3.56 -22.53
C MET A 638 14.52 4.61 -22.00
N VAL A 639 14.64 5.72 -22.70
CA VAL A 639 15.42 6.87 -22.25
C VAL A 639 14.50 7.82 -21.50
N VAL A 640 14.76 8.00 -20.19
CA VAL A 640 13.99 8.92 -19.34
C VAL A 640 14.75 10.24 -19.26
N CYS A 641 14.09 11.32 -19.60
CA CYS A 641 14.66 12.66 -19.66
C CYS A 641 14.04 13.58 -18.61
N SER A 642 14.73 14.66 -18.24
CA SER A 642 14.28 15.66 -17.27
C SER A 642 13.07 16.48 -17.73
N SER A 643 12.89 16.65 -19.04
CA SER A 643 11.76 17.38 -19.64
C SER A 643 11.35 16.76 -20.97
N ARG A 644 10.18 17.16 -21.50
CA ARG A 644 9.72 16.76 -22.83
C ARG A 644 10.63 17.34 -23.92
N ALA A 645 11.05 18.60 -23.77
CA ALA A 645 12.02 19.23 -24.64
C ALA A 645 13.31 18.41 -24.73
N HIS A 646 13.81 17.96 -23.58
CA HIS A 646 14.99 17.12 -23.50
C HIS A 646 14.78 15.76 -24.19
N ALA A 647 13.60 15.16 -24.04
CA ALA A 647 13.25 13.90 -24.70
C ALA A 647 13.22 14.05 -26.24
N VAL A 648 12.71 15.17 -26.76
CA VAL A 648 12.73 15.49 -28.20
C VAL A 648 14.16 15.65 -28.71
N ARG A 649 15.02 16.37 -27.98
CA ARG A 649 16.43 16.55 -28.35
C ARG A 649 17.17 15.21 -28.40
N TYR A 650 16.99 14.36 -27.41
CA TYR A 650 17.53 12.98 -27.42
C TYR A 650 16.98 12.14 -28.57
N PHE A 651 15.67 12.23 -28.85
CA PHE A 651 15.08 11.50 -29.99
C PHE A 651 15.73 11.89 -31.33
N LEU A 652 15.87 13.20 -31.58
CA LEU A 652 16.50 13.70 -32.80
C LEU A 652 17.96 13.27 -32.89
N GLU A 653 18.69 13.36 -31.80
CA GLU A 653 20.09 12.98 -31.75
C GLU A 653 20.33 11.49 -31.90
N ILE A 654 19.49 10.65 -31.28
CA ILE A 654 19.53 9.19 -31.45
C ILE A 654 19.25 8.82 -32.90
N LYS A 655 18.25 9.45 -33.52
CA LYS A 655 17.93 9.26 -34.94
C LYS A 655 19.12 9.62 -35.83
N ARG A 656 19.74 10.79 -35.58
CA ARG A 656 20.95 11.25 -36.31
C ARG A 656 22.10 10.25 -36.12
N TYR A 657 22.41 9.87 -34.88
CA TYR A 657 23.50 8.94 -34.56
C TYR A 657 23.32 7.57 -35.26
N CYS A 658 22.12 7.03 -35.20
CA CYS A 658 21.80 5.75 -35.84
C CYS A 658 21.95 5.83 -37.39
N GLN A 659 21.54 6.94 -38.01
CA GLN A 659 21.70 7.16 -39.45
C GLN A 659 23.18 7.27 -39.85
N GLU A 660 23.99 8.06 -39.12
CA GLU A 660 25.41 8.26 -39.39
C GLU A 660 26.24 6.98 -39.22
N ASN A 661 25.83 6.09 -38.31
CA ASN A 661 26.54 4.83 -38.01
C ASN A 661 25.91 3.61 -38.67
N ASN A 662 24.89 3.77 -39.52
CA ASN A 662 24.15 2.67 -40.18
C ASN A 662 23.60 1.61 -39.20
N ILE A 663 23.02 2.07 -38.09
CA ILE A 663 22.44 1.25 -37.02
C ILE A 663 20.95 1.15 -37.23
#